data_d878f73619310a186104669a252e4283
#
_entry.id   d878f73619310a186104669a252e4283
#
_cell.length_a   1.000
_cell.length_b   1.000
_cell.length_c   1.000
_cell.angle_alpha   90.00
_cell.angle_beta   90.00
_cell.angle_gamma   90.00
#
_symmetry.space_group_name_H-M   'P 1'
#
loop_
_entity.id
_entity.type
_entity.pdbx_description
1 polymer ?
#
loop_
_entity_poly.entity_id
_entity_poly.type
_entity_poly.pdbx_seq_one_letter_code
_entity_poly.pdbx_strand_id
1 'polypeptide(L)'
;MKKLLSLPPNLVGCFHDITGLSDTEWFCTNDPVGRKLGSGGGTTWLLQACYEAHGNGRSFDEWLAADRRLLLHAGGQSRRLPSYAPSGKILTPIPVFRWERGQRLSQDLLSLQVPLYQRIMNQAPEGLRTMIVSGDVYIRATQALQPIPDADVVCYGLWLGPEIAKDHGVFVSSRQTPTQLKCMLQKPSMQTLGQLQKEHFYLTDIGVWLLSDRAVKVLMRRSMRDGEVTNYDMYGEFGCCLGTDPTIDDPEVNDLKVAILPLPGGEFYHFGTSHEIVSSMVDIQNIVNDQREIMHHSLKPHPSMFTQNSEVEIKITEHNQNLWIENSCVSAQWTIAHENIITGVPRNQWKIELRPGQCVDIVPIGDESYAIRPYGFNDKFRGDITDGVTEYLGEPFTRWAEDRGIDAAAIEGKDDLQSARIFPVVDNINDAGLVLRWMLNEPYQQGGRVVWNEAQRLSADEISAQANLRRLVEQRRENRAQNWSFLSHNYAHSVFYQVDLDDAAHEFAANHIAEPTPLPADEPLLTRIHDAMFRSELQRLNGKDGSESEGRAFSLLREGLTQTVLAEKQHPRLSVYSDQIVWGRSPVRIDIAGGWTDTPPFCLMEGGNVINLAIELNGQPPLQTYVKPCRDHHIILRSIDLGASEVITTFEELRDFHHVGSPFSIPKAALALAGFLPEYSAEQYQSLAQQLAAFGCGIEVTLLSAIPAGSGLGTSSLLASTVLGAINDFCGLMWDKNEIGRRTLVLEQLLTTGGGWQDQFGGLLQGIKLLQTGKGFDQNPVVRWLPSSLYTQPEYRACHLLYYTGITRTAKKILAEIVRRMFLNQHDELALLREMKQHTIDMFEAIQRENFDEMGRLVRKTWQQNQLLDSGTNPAEVARLTSLIDDLCLGYKLPGAGGGGYLYMVAKDPEAAARIKQILRENRLNANARFVDMSLSDKGLQISRS
;
A
#
# COMPACT_ATOMS: atom_id res chain seq x y z
N MET A 1 -17.22 4.81 8.64
CA MET A 1 -16.82 6.21 8.41
C MET A 1 -17.48 6.70 7.13
N LYS A 2 -18.29 7.74 7.16
CA LYS A 2 -18.94 8.34 6.00
C LYS A 2 -17.98 9.33 5.32
N LYS A 3 -17.91 9.28 3.99
CA LYS A 3 -17.09 10.20 3.18
C LYS A 3 -18.01 11.18 2.46
N LEU A 4 -17.72 12.47 2.58
CA LEU A 4 -18.54 13.57 2.04
C LEU A 4 -17.71 14.36 1.04
N LEU A 5 -18.25 14.56 -0.16
CA LEU A 5 -17.56 15.26 -1.25
C LEU A 5 -18.33 16.51 -1.67
N SER A 6 -17.64 17.66 -1.70
CA SER A 6 -18.10 18.83 -2.42
C SER A 6 -17.53 18.79 -3.84
N LEU A 7 -18.38 18.64 -4.84
CA LEU A 7 -18.02 18.40 -6.24
C LEU A 7 -18.58 19.46 -7.17
N PRO A 8 -18.09 19.60 -8.41
CA PRO A 8 -18.76 20.34 -9.46
C PRO A 8 -20.19 19.83 -9.71
N PRO A 9 -21.17 20.70 -10.03
CA PRO A 9 -22.59 20.33 -10.14
C PRO A 9 -22.87 19.16 -11.11
N ASN A 10 -22.22 19.15 -12.28
CA ASN A 10 -22.39 18.09 -13.28
C ASN A 10 -21.83 16.73 -12.82
N LEU A 11 -20.85 16.73 -11.93
CA LEU A 11 -20.25 15.50 -11.41
C LEU A 11 -21.13 14.83 -10.34
N VAL A 12 -21.84 15.61 -9.52
CA VAL A 12 -22.69 15.07 -8.43
C VAL A 12 -23.69 14.05 -8.95
N GLY A 13 -24.35 14.34 -10.08
CA GLY A 13 -25.38 13.45 -10.65
C GLY A 13 -24.89 12.14 -11.26
N CYS A 14 -23.60 12.00 -11.51
CA CYS A 14 -23.03 10.80 -12.14
C CYS A 14 -21.85 10.19 -11.39
N PHE A 15 -21.45 10.75 -10.24
CA PHE A 15 -20.27 10.34 -9.49
C PHE A 15 -20.26 8.84 -9.18
N HIS A 16 -21.34 8.31 -8.63
CA HIS A 16 -21.45 6.90 -8.27
C HIS A 16 -21.38 5.97 -9.49
N ASP A 17 -22.00 6.37 -10.60
CA ASP A 17 -22.02 5.60 -11.85
C ASP A 17 -20.61 5.51 -12.47
N ILE A 18 -19.86 6.62 -12.50
CA ILE A 18 -18.56 6.67 -13.17
C ILE A 18 -17.42 6.13 -12.31
N THR A 19 -17.54 6.19 -10.97
CA THR A 19 -16.51 5.72 -10.03
C THR A 19 -16.77 4.32 -9.51
N GLY A 20 -18.02 3.86 -9.50
CA GLY A 20 -18.44 2.60 -8.87
C GLY A 20 -18.47 2.66 -7.33
N LEU A 21 -18.25 3.83 -6.72
CA LEU A 21 -18.25 4.01 -5.27
C LEU A 21 -19.70 4.05 -4.74
N SER A 22 -19.95 3.33 -3.64
CA SER A 22 -21.29 3.19 -3.06
C SER A 22 -21.83 4.49 -2.47
N ASP A 23 -23.11 4.81 -2.70
CA ASP A 23 -23.84 5.93 -2.09
C ASP A 23 -24.08 5.75 -0.58
N THR A 24 -24.04 4.51 -0.09
CA THR A 24 -24.11 4.22 1.34
C THR A 24 -22.89 4.73 2.11
N GLU A 25 -21.73 4.71 1.50
CA GLU A 25 -20.46 5.14 2.09
C GLU A 25 -20.06 6.57 1.70
N TRP A 26 -20.38 6.97 0.48
CA TRP A 26 -20.05 8.26 -0.10
C TRP A 26 -21.29 9.14 -0.25
N PHE A 27 -21.20 10.39 0.13
CA PHE A 27 -22.23 11.40 -0.09
C PHE A 27 -21.63 12.56 -0.89
N CYS A 28 -22.32 13.00 -1.94
CA CYS A 28 -21.86 14.05 -2.83
C CYS A 28 -22.87 15.19 -2.90
N THR A 29 -22.39 16.42 -2.87
CA THR A 29 -23.16 17.61 -3.16
C THR A 29 -22.29 18.69 -3.80
N ASN A 30 -22.91 19.72 -4.32
CA ASN A 30 -22.25 20.91 -4.85
C ASN A 30 -22.68 22.15 -4.05
N ASP A 31 -21.86 23.19 -4.07
CA ASP A 31 -22.27 24.49 -3.55
C ASP A 31 -23.49 25.03 -4.33
N PRO A 32 -24.38 25.81 -3.70
CA PRO A 32 -25.52 26.40 -4.38
C PRO A 32 -25.07 27.22 -5.58
N VAL A 33 -25.77 27.07 -6.70
CA VAL A 33 -25.47 27.77 -7.96
C VAL A 33 -25.48 29.28 -7.76
N GLY A 34 -24.42 29.96 -8.21
CA GLY A 34 -24.25 31.40 -8.14
C GLY A 34 -23.83 31.96 -6.76
N ARG A 35 -23.63 31.09 -5.75
CA ARG A 35 -23.19 31.52 -4.41
C ARG A 35 -21.76 30.99 -4.15
N LYS A 36 -20.88 31.87 -3.68
CA LYS A 36 -19.53 31.47 -3.20
C LYS A 36 -19.64 31.34 -1.68
N LEU A 37 -19.48 30.13 -1.18
CA LEU A 37 -19.58 29.84 0.24
C LEU A 37 -18.25 29.90 0.99
N GLY A 38 -17.13 29.86 0.29
CA GLY A 38 -15.82 29.70 0.91
C GLY A 38 -15.62 28.28 1.50
N SER A 39 -14.44 27.98 2.02
CA SER A 39 -14.12 26.65 2.52
C SER A 39 -14.90 26.27 3.79
N GLY A 40 -15.11 27.23 4.71
CA GLY A 40 -15.89 27.01 5.94
C GLY A 40 -17.40 26.94 5.68
N GLY A 41 -17.93 27.85 4.85
CA GLY A 41 -19.34 27.80 4.44
C GLY A 41 -19.65 26.55 3.62
N GLY A 42 -18.77 26.14 2.70
CA GLY A 42 -18.90 24.90 1.96
C GLY A 42 -18.88 23.65 2.86
N THR A 43 -18.07 23.66 3.92
CA THR A 43 -18.10 22.60 4.96
C THR A 43 -19.46 22.53 5.64
N THR A 44 -20.01 23.67 6.03
CA THR A 44 -21.33 23.74 6.67
C THR A 44 -22.43 23.26 5.74
N TRP A 45 -22.43 23.72 4.50
CA TRP A 45 -23.37 23.28 3.47
C TRP A 45 -23.34 21.76 3.26
N LEU A 46 -22.14 21.18 3.11
CA LEU A 46 -21.93 19.74 2.90
C LEU A 46 -22.45 18.91 4.08
N LEU A 47 -22.20 19.36 5.32
CA LEU A 47 -22.70 18.72 6.53
C LEU A 47 -24.24 18.80 6.64
N GLN A 48 -24.84 19.98 6.38
CA GLN A 48 -26.29 20.14 6.40
C GLN A 48 -26.98 19.29 5.34
N ALA A 49 -26.50 19.33 4.09
CA ALA A 49 -27.06 18.51 3.01
C ALA A 49 -26.98 17.00 3.31
N CYS A 50 -25.87 16.54 3.89
CA CYS A 50 -25.72 15.14 4.30
C CYS A 50 -26.67 14.78 5.47
N TYR A 51 -26.83 15.68 6.43
CA TYR A 51 -27.76 15.48 7.53
C TYR A 51 -29.22 15.44 7.06
N GLU A 52 -29.63 16.34 6.17
CA GLU A 52 -30.97 16.36 5.58
C GLU A 52 -31.26 15.03 4.82
N ALA A 53 -30.28 14.52 4.10
CA ALA A 53 -30.43 13.26 3.35
C ALA A 53 -30.38 11.99 4.24
N HIS A 54 -29.59 11.99 5.31
CA HIS A 54 -29.26 10.78 6.07
C HIS A 54 -29.44 10.92 7.60
N GLY A 55 -30.08 11.96 8.09
CA GLY A 55 -30.33 12.16 9.53
C GLY A 55 -31.25 11.11 10.16
N ASN A 56 -32.13 10.49 9.35
CA ASN A 56 -33.02 9.40 9.76
C ASN A 56 -33.83 9.70 11.05
N GLY A 57 -34.29 10.97 11.22
CA GLY A 57 -35.06 11.43 12.36
C GLY A 57 -34.26 11.72 13.64
N ARG A 58 -32.93 11.53 13.63
CA ARG A 58 -32.05 11.93 14.74
C ARG A 58 -31.89 13.46 14.76
N SER A 59 -31.64 14.01 15.95
CA SER A 59 -31.16 15.39 16.04
C SER A 59 -29.79 15.54 15.37
N PHE A 60 -29.44 16.78 15.00
CA PHE A 60 -28.13 17.04 14.39
C PHE A 60 -26.96 16.59 15.31
N ASP A 61 -27.10 16.83 16.62
CA ASP A 61 -26.07 16.43 17.60
C ASP A 61 -25.92 14.90 17.70
N GLU A 62 -27.02 14.16 17.71
CA GLU A 62 -26.97 12.69 17.71
C GLU A 62 -26.42 12.13 16.41
N TRP A 63 -26.79 12.75 15.29
CA TRP A 63 -26.24 12.36 13.99
C TRP A 63 -24.75 12.66 13.87
N LEU A 64 -24.30 13.83 14.37
CA LEU A 64 -22.90 14.22 14.35
C LEU A 64 -22.06 13.28 15.24
N ALA A 65 -22.56 12.90 16.41
CA ALA A 65 -21.90 12.02 17.36
C ALA A 65 -21.87 10.53 16.93
N ALA A 66 -22.75 10.11 16.01
CA ALA A 66 -22.91 8.70 15.66
C ALA A 66 -21.78 8.11 14.82
N ASP A 67 -21.15 8.92 13.94
CA ASP A 67 -20.19 8.45 12.96
C ASP A 67 -18.98 9.37 12.83
N ARG A 68 -17.85 8.78 12.38
CA ARG A 68 -16.70 9.56 11.87
C ARG A 68 -16.94 9.96 10.43
N ARG A 69 -16.46 11.16 10.04
CA ARG A 69 -16.65 11.75 8.71
C ARG A 69 -15.34 12.27 8.13
N LEU A 70 -15.17 12.00 6.84
CA LEU A 70 -14.11 12.58 6.01
C LEU A 70 -14.76 13.51 4.97
N LEU A 71 -14.48 14.80 5.05
CA LEU A 71 -14.95 15.81 4.12
C LEU A 71 -13.83 16.18 3.14
N LEU A 72 -14.09 16.04 1.85
CA LEU A 72 -13.14 16.42 0.80
C LEU A 72 -13.72 17.56 -0.03
N HIS A 73 -12.99 18.66 -0.05
CA HIS A 73 -13.35 19.83 -0.86
C HIS A 73 -12.69 19.71 -2.24
N ALA A 74 -13.47 19.34 -3.25
CA ALA A 74 -13.04 19.17 -4.64
C ALA A 74 -13.85 20.03 -5.63
N GLY A 75 -14.65 20.93 -5.14
CA GLY A 75 -15.37 21.93 -5.93
C GLY A 75 -14.47 23.09 -6.36
N GLY A 76 -15.05 24.01 -7.13
CA GLY A 76 -14.40 25.24 -7.59
C GLY A 76 -14.21 25.28 -9.12
N GLN A 77 -13.87 26.46 -9.64
CA GLN A 77 -13.81 26.70 -11.09
C GLN A 77 -12.61 26.10 -11.79
N SER A 78 -11.60 25.66 -11.06
CA SER A 78 -10.35 25.03 -11.59
C SER A 78 -9.70 25.83 -12.75
N ARG A 79 -9.75 27.17 -12.70
CA ARG A 79 -9.33 28.09 -13.77
C ARG A 79 -7.92 27.83 -14.33
N ARG A 80 -6.97 27.43 -13.45
CA ARG A 80 -5.56 27.18 -13.80
C ARG A 80 -5.26 25.75 -14.25
N LEU A 81 -6.28 24.88 -14.24
CA LEU A 81 -6.21 23.51 -14.75
C LEU A 81 -7.51 23.18 -15.49
N PRO A 82 -7.74 23.80 -16.67
CA PRO A 82 -9.00 23.68 -17.41
C PRO A 82 -9.36 22.23 -17.75
N SER A 83 -8.40 21.43 -18.15
CA SER A 83 -8.59 20.04 -18.60
C SER A 83 -9.33 19.15 -17.59
N TYR A 84 -9.16 19.40 -16.29
CA TYR A 84 -9.82 18.63 -15.24
C TYR A 84 -10.89 19.41 -14.48
N ALA A 85 -11.26 20.60 -14.96
CA ALA A 85 -12.36 21.36 -14.40
C ALA A 85 -13.72 20.64 -14.54
N PRO A 86 -14.05 20.01 -15.71
CA PRO A 86 -15.31 19.30 -15.88
C PRO A 86 -15.47 18.08 -14.99
N SER A 87 -14.43 17.26 -14.85
CA SER A 87 -14.44 16.02 -14.07
C SER A 87 -14.09 16.22 -12.58
N GLY A 88 -13.76 17.47 -12.18
CA GLY A 88 -13.20 17.76 -10.85
C GLY A 88 -11.75 17.27 -10.71
N LYS A 89 -10.89 18.08 -10.12
CA LYS A 89 -9.46 17.77 -9.94
C LYS A 89 -9.22 16.48 -9.17
N ILE A 90 -10.13 16.13 -8.26
CA ILE A 90 -10.03 14.92 -7.44
C ILE A 90 -10.07 13.61 -8.22
N LEU A 91 -10.70 13.61 -9.41
CA LEU A 91 -10.72 12.48 -10.34
C LEU A 91 -9.65 12.58 -11.43
N THR A 92 -8.63 13.42 -11.25
CA THR A 92 -7.47 13.48 -12.16
C THR A 92 -6.79 12.12 -12.18
N PRO A 93 -6.67 11.46 -13.34
CA PRO A 93 -5.94 10.21 -13.46
C PRO A 93 -4.46 10.42 -13.16
N ILE A 94 -3.90 9.58 -12.32
CA ILE A 94 -2.50 9.66 -11.89
C ILE A 94 -1.73 8.47 -12.48
N PRO A 95 -0.65 8.71 -13.25
CA PRO A 95 0.21 7.63 -13.73
C PRO A 95 0.73 6.75 -12.61
N VAL A 96 0.85 5.45 -12.85
CA VAL A 96 1.43 4.51 -11.88
C VAL A 96 2.87 4.92 -11.56
N PHE A 97 3.24 4.81 -10.30
CA PHE A 97 4.58 5.16 -9.82
C PHE A 97 5.55 4.02 -10.11
N ARG A 98 6.69 4.30 -10.74
CA ARG A 98 7.69 3.28 -11.12
C ARG A 98 8.37 2.58 -9.93
N TRP A 99 8.24 3.13 -8.73
CA TRP A 99 8.86 2.63 -7.50
C TRP A 99 7.90 1.85 -6.60
N GLU A 100 6.61 1.74 -6.96
CA GLU A 100 5.59 1.04 -6.16
C GLU A 100 4.91 -0.06 -6.98
N ARG A 101 4.70 -1.22 -6.36
CA ARG A 101 3.98 -2.34 -6.95
C ARG A 101 2.52 -2.37 -6.52
N GLY A 102 1.68 -3.02 -7.31
CA GLY A 102 0.27 -3.24 -6.98
C GLY A 102 -0.64 -2.06 -7.27
N GLN A 103 -0.20 -1.10 -8.08
CA GLN A 103 -1.05 0.02 -8.49
C GLN A 103 -1.94 -0.35 -9.67
N ARG A 104 -3.04 0.37 -9.83
CA ARG A 104 -3.99 0.19 -10.96
C ARG A 104 -3.82 1.28 -12.00
N LEU A 105 -3.95 0.94 -13.28
CA LEU A 105 -3.94 1.94 -14.35
C LEU A 105 -5.13 2.91 -14.26
N SER A 106 -6.19 2.51 -13.56
CA SER A 106 -7.38 3.32 -13.33
C SER A 106 -7.27 4.27 -12.14
N GLN A 107 -6.14 4.29 -11.42
CA GLN A 107 -5.98 5.14 -10.23
C GLN A 107 -6.12 6.62 -10.55
N ASP A 108 -6.70 7.34 -9.60
CA ASP A 108 -6.89 8.78 -9.62
C ASP A 108 -6.46 9.41 -8.28
N LEU A 109 -6.52 10.73 -8.21
CA LEU A 109 -6.10 11.44 -7.02
C LEU A 109 -6.96 11.09 -5.80
N LEU A 110 -8.26 10.80 -5.97
CA LEU A 110 -9.16 10.38 -4.89
C LEU A 110 -8.72 9.05 -4.29
N SER A 111 -8.50 8.05 -5.13
CA SER A 111 -8.11 6.70 -4.69
C SER A 111 -6.75 6.69 -3.99
N LEU A 112 -5.84 7.58 -4.35
CA LEU A 112 -4.51 7.70 -3.74
C LEU A 112 -4.52 8.46 -2.40
N GLN A 113 -5.43 9.43 -2.20
CA GLN A 113 -5.51 10.23 -0.98
C GLN A 113 -6.18 9.50 0.18
N VAL A 114 -7.29 8.81 -0.09
CA VAL A 114 -8.19 8.26 0.92
C VAL A 114 -7.51 7.32 1.92
N PRO A 115 -6.59 6.43 1.54
CA PRO A 115 -5.95 5.52 2.49
C PRO A 115 -5.21 6.22 3.64
N LEU A 116 -4.50 7.32 3.37
CA LEU A 116 -3.82 8.10 4.41
C LEU A 116 -4.82 8.72 5.38
N TYR A 117 -5.88 9.34 4.85
CA TYR A 117 -6.90 9.99 5.67
C TYR A 117 -7.67 9.01 6.54
N GLN A 118 -7.98 7.83 6.01
CA GLN A 118 -8.58 6.74 6.80
C GLN A 118 -7.66 6.30 7.93
N ARG A 119 -6.37 6.15 7.67
CA ARG A 119 -5.36 5.77 8.66
C ARG A 119 -5.27 6.81 9.79
N ILE A 120 -5.24 8.11 9.47
CA ILE A 120 -5.24 9.20 10.45
C ILE A 120 -6.53 9.15 11.29
N MET A 121 -7.69 9.06 10.65
CA MET A 121 -8.99 9.00 11.35
C MET A 121 -9.14 7.78 12.24
N ASN A 122 -8.60 6.64 11.86
CA ASN A 122 -8.65 5.43 12.66
C ASN A 122 -7.81 5.54 13.95
N GLN A 123 -6.77 6.38 13.94
CA GLN A 123 -5.92 6.65 15.12
C GLN A 123 -6.38 7.86 15.93
N ALA A 124 -7.33 8.65 15.42
CA ALA A 124 -7.83 9.84 16.11
C ALA A 124 -8.59 9.45 17.39
N PRO A 125 -8.48 10.26 18.48
CA PRO A 125 -9.34 10.13 19.66
C PRO A 125 -10.82 10.14 19.30
N GLU A 126 -11.65 9.54 20.15
CA GLU A 126 -13.11 9.48 19.92
C GLU A 126 -13.77 10.86 19.82
N GLY A 127 -13.18 11.87 20.45
CA GLY A 127 -13.66 13.25 20.40
C GLY A 127 -13.48 13.90 19.00
N LEU A 128 -12.52 13.45 18.20
CA LEU A 128 -12.22 14.00 16.88
C LEU A 128 -12.89 13.15 15.79
N ARG A 129 -14.11 13.52 15.40
CA ARG A 129 -14.94 12.72 14.47
C ARG A 129 -15.02 13.26 13.06
N THR A 130 -14.62 14.49 12.82
CA THR A 130 -14.71 15.15 11.51
C THR A 130 -13.33 15.53 11.01
N MET A 131 -12.94 15.01 9.82
CA MET A 131 -11.73 15.44 9.11
C MET A 131 -12.13 16.25 7.89
N ILE A 132 -11.46 17.37 7.66
CA ILE A 132 -11.62 18.23 6.49
C ILE A 132 -10.31 18.22 5.71
N VAL A 133 -10.37 17.96 4.39
CA VAL A 133 -9.20 17.89 3.53
C VAL A 133 -9.42 18.55 2.18
N SER A 134 -8.33 18.99 1.54
CA SER A 134 -8.33 19.48 0.17
C SER A 134 -8.31 18.35 -0.85
N GLY A 135 -9.02 18.49 -1.96
CA GLY A 135 -9.15 17.47 -3.01
C GLY A 135 -8.12 17.56 -4.12
N ASP A 136 -7.27 18.60 -4.17
CA ASP A 136 -6.29 18.81 -5.24
C ASP A 136 -4.83 18.61 -4.81
N VAL A 137 -4.62 17.79 -3.77
CA VAL A 137 -3.31 17.46 -3.23
C VAL A 137 -3.11 15.95 -3.13
N TYR A 138 -1.87 15.50 -3.24
CA TYR A 138 -1.44 14.16 -2.85
C TYR A 138 -0.46 14.27 -1.69
N ILE A 139 -0.79 13.63 -0.59
CA ILE A 139 0.00 13.67 0.64
C ILE A 139 0.47 12.26 0.97
N ARG A 140 1.76 12.12 1.27
CA ARG A 140 2.37 10.87 1.76
C ARG A 140 2.89 11.05 3.18
N ALA A 141 2.77 10.01 3.99
CA ALA A 141 3.43 9.87 5.27
C ALA A 141 4.27 8.60 5.23
N THR A 142 5.59 8.75 5.21
CA THR A 142 6.54 7.65 5.05
C THR A 142 6.99 7.04 6.37
N GLN A 143 6.58 7.65 7.50
CA GLN A 143 6.87 7.19 8.85
C GLN A 143 5.56 6.93 9.62
N ALA A 144 5.67 6.25 10.76
CA ALA A 144 4.53 6.01 11.64
C ALA A 144 3.92 7.33 12.13
N LEU A 145 2.58 7.37 12.16
CA LEU A 145 1.86 8.53 12.68
C LEU A 145 2.08 8.65 14.19
N GLN A 146 2.33 9.87 14.65
CA GLN A 146 2.42 10.17 16.08
C GLN A 146 1.04 10.11 16.75
N PRO A 147 0.97 9.86 18.06
CA PRO A 147 -0.28 9.94 18.81
C PRO A 147 -0.96 11.30 18.62
N ILE A 148 -2.23 11.27 18.32
CA ILE A 148 -3.04 12.48 18.11
C ILE A 148 -3.57 12.95 19.47
N PRO A 149 -3.28 14.19 19.89
CA PRO A 149 -3.75 14.70 21.18
C PRO A 149 -5.28 14.92 21.19
N ASP A 150 -5.88 14.82 22.37
CA ASP A 150 -7.28 15.19 22.58
C ASP A 150 -7.41 16.71 22.62
N ALA A 151 -7.94 17.29 21.55
CA ALA A 151 -8.13 18.72 21.35
C ALA A 151 -9.42 18.96 20.56
N ASP A 152 -9.88 20.21 20.48
CA ASP A 152 -11.04 20.56 19.64
C ASP A 152 -10.70 20.62 18.15
N VAL A 153 -9.47 21.06 17.83
CA VAL A 153 -8.93 21.14 16.47
C VAL A 153 -7.51 20.60 16.45
N VAL A 154 -7.23 19.71 15.52
CA VAL A 154 -5.86 19.22 15.25
C VAL A 154 -5.55 19.46 13.79
N CYS A 155 -4.48 20.23 13.50
CA CYS A 155 -4.05 20.53 12.15
C CYS A 155 -2.73 19.85 11.86
N TYR A 156 -2.62 19.19 10.71
CA TYR A 156 -1.37 18.66 10.20
C TYR A 156 -0.65 19.67 9.31
N GLY A 157 0.67 19.73 9.45
CA GLY A 157 1.50 20.57 8.60
C GLY A 157 2.85 19.95 8.29
N LEU A 158 3.63 20.63 7.46
CA LEU A 158 4.96 20.23 7.07
C LEU A 158 6.00 21.32 7.32
N TRP A 159 7.23 20.91 7.63
CA TRP A 159 8.40 21.79 7.68
C TRP A 159 8.85 22.08 6.24
N LEU A 160 8.32 23.16 5.63
CA LEU A 160 8.67 23.58 4.29
C LEU A 160 9.44 24.91 4.30
N GLY A 161 10.29 25.10 3.31
CA GLY A 161 11.04 26.36 3.15
C GLY A 161 10.13 27.57 2.91
N PRO A 162 10.62 28.79 3.21
CA PRO A 162 9.83 30.02 3.03
C PRO A 162 9.32 30.22 1.61
N GLU A 163 10.04 29.73 0.60
CA GLU A 163 9.68 29.84 -0.82
C GLU A 163 8.36 29.16 -1.14
N ILE A 164 8.04 28.07 -0.45
CA ILE A 164 6.78 27.31 -0.61
C ILE A 164 5.76 27.83 0.41
N ALA A 165 6.16 28.01 1.67
CA ALA A 165 5.27 28.40 2.77
C ALA A 165 4.55 29.74 2.53
N LYS A 166 5.16 30.68 1.80
CA LYS A 166 4.56 32.00 1.46
C LYS A 166 3.23 31.91 0.70
N ASP A 167 3.00 30.82 -0.01
CA ASP A 167 1.79 30.63 -0.86
C ASP A 167 0.66 29.85 -0.14
N HIS A 168 0.90 29.44 1.11
CA HIS A 168 0.03 28.61 1.92
C HIS A 168 -0.35 29.26 3.27
N GLY A 169 -1.24 28.62 4.01
CA GLY A 169 -1.43 28.90 5.43
C GLY A 169 -0.23 28.42 6.24
N VAL A 170 0.09 29.09 7.32
CA VAL A 170 1.21 28.79 8.18
C VAL A 170 0.81 28.80 9.65
N PHE A 171 1.03 27.68 10.32
CA PHE A 171 0.80 27.51 11.76
C PHE A 171 2.07 27.90 12.53
N VAL A 172 1.97 28.92 13.38
CA VAL A 172 3.09 29.41 14.19
C VAL A 172 3.01 28.83 15.58
N SER A 173 4.12 28.33 16.13
CA SER A 173 4.21 27.82 17.50
C SER A 173 5.45 28.34 18.21
N SER A 174 5.39 28.34 19.55
CA SER A 174 6.55 28.60 20.38
C SER A 174 7.54 27.42 20.29
N ARG A 175 8.84 27.71 20.39
CA ARG A 175 9.88 26.67 20.49
C ARG A 175 9.77 25.83 21.75
N GLN A 176 9.14 26.36 22.81
CA GLN A 176 8.91 25.64 24.07
C GLN A 176 7.69 24.71 24.01
N THR A 177 6.68 25.05 23.23
CA THR A 177 5.44 24.29 23.04
C THR A 177 5.15 24.08 21.56
N PRO A 178 5.95 23.24 20.84
CA PRO A 178 5.90 23.15 19.39
C PRO A 178 4.61 22.56 18.81
N THR A 179 3.83 21.87 19.62
CA THR A 179 2.54 21.28 19.24
C THR A 179 1.32 22.18 19.56
N GLN A 180 1.54 23.29 20.27
CA GLN A 180 0.48 24.26 20.59
C GLN A 180 0.48 25.38 19.58
N LEU A 181 -0.66 25.61 18.92
CA LEU A 181 -0.81 26.72 17.99
C LEU A 181 -0.76 28.06 18.75
N LYS A 182 0.15 28.95 18.34
CA LYS A 182 0.16 30.36 18.76
C LYS A 182 -0.82 31.17 17.90
N CYS A 183 -0.62 31.16 16.59
CA CYS A 183 -1.51 31.81 15.62
C CYS A 183 -1.35 31.17 14.24
N MET A 184 -2.33 31.36 13.37
CA MET A 184 -2.26 31.03 11.97
C MET A 184 -2.12 32.30 11.13
N LEU A 185 -1.26 32.23 10.10
CA LEU A 185 -1.06 33.28 9.11
C LEU A 185 -1.44 32.77 7.72
N GLN A 186 -2.14 33.60 6.96
CA GLN A 186 -2.47 33.28 5.56
C GLN A 186 -1.50 33.98 4.62
N LYS A 187 -0.78 33.18 3.81
CA LYS A 187 0.14 33.64 2.76
C LYS A 187 1.09 34.73 3.24
N PRO A 188 1.86 34.48 4.30
CA PRO A 188 2.78 35.45 4.86
C PRO A 188 3.92 35.75 3.90
N SER A 189 4.45 36.99 3.95
CA SER A 189 5.59 37.38 3.12
C SER A 189 6.86 36.62 3.50
N MET A 190 7.80 36.48 2.56
CA MET A 190 9.14 35.92 2.83
C MET A 190 9.86 36.64 3.99
N GLN A 191 9.67 37.96 4.10
CA GLN A 191 10.22 38.76 5.19
C GLN A 191 9.61 38.35 6.55
N THR A 192 8.29 38.18 6.60
CA THR A 192 7.57 37.71 7.79
C THR A 192 8.06 36.34 8.22
N LEU A 193 8.16 35.40 7.29
CA LEU A 193 8.65 34.04 7.57
C LEU A 193 10.10 34.04 8.08
N GLY A 194 10.98 34.85 7.48
CA GLY A 194 12.36 34.98 7.93
C GLY A 194 12.49 35.59 9.33
N GLN A 195 11.57 36.45 9.75
CA GLN A 195 11.52 36.98 11.11
C GLN A 195 10.99 35.92 12.11
N LEU A 196 9.92 35.20 11.74
CA LEU A 196 9.34 34.14 12.57
C LEU A 196 10.34 33.04 12.90
N GLN A 197 11.16 32.61 11.96
CA GLN A 197 12.16 31.53 12.16
C GLN A 197 13.18 31.83 13.27
N LYS A 198 13.38 33.10 13.65
CA LYS A 198 14.36 33.48 14.69
C LYS A 198 13.89 33.03 16.07
N GLU A 199 12.59 33.13 16.37
CA GLU A 199 12.04 32.92 17.72
C GLU A 199 10.97 31.83 17.81
N HIS A 200 10.37 31.45 16.66
CA HIS A 200 9.24 30.53 16.57
C HIS A 200 9.54 29.35 15.65
N PHE A 201 8.74 28.28 15.76
CA PHE A 201 8.58 27.30 14.71
C PHE A 201 7.37 27.66 13.84
N TYR A 202 7.36 27.23 12.60
CA TYR A 202 6.17 27.23 11.79
C TYR A 202 6.02 25.94 10.99
N LEU A 203 4.78 25.48 10.83
CA LEU A 203 4.41 24.40 9.94
C LEU A 203 3.55 24.97 8.81
N THR A 204 3.83 24.58 7.57
CA THR A 204 2.99 24.92 6.44
C THR A 204 1.73 24.04 6.46
N ASP A 205 0.56 24.65 6.38
CA ASP A 205 -0.71 23.95 6.31
C ASP A 205 -0.78 23.10 5.04
N ILE A 206 -1.10 21.82 5.20
CA ILE A 206 -1.32 20.86 4.11
C ILE A 206 -2.80 20.57 3.86
N GLY A 207 -3.68 21.31 4.49
CA GLY A 207 -5.14 21.18 4.31
C GLY A 207 -5.71 19.90 4.95
N VAL A 208 -5.14 19.41 6.04
CA VAL A 208 -5.64 18.25 6.80
C VAL A 208 -5.97 18.69 8.23
N TRP A 209 -7.25 18.81 8.52
CA TRP A 209 -7.77 19.31 9.78
C TRP A 209 -8.75 18.32 10.41
N LEU A 210 -8.55 17.97 11.69
CA LEU A 210 -9.49 17.16 12.47
C LEU A 210 -10.21 18.06 13.45
N LEU A 211 -11.54 17.92 13.52
CA LEU A 211 -12.40 18.74 14.37
C LEU A 211 -13.24 17.87 15.30
N SER A 212 -13.38 18.34 16.56
CA SER A 212 -14.39 17.83 17.48
C SER A 212 -15.80 18.28 17.06
N ASP A 213 -16.81 17.59 17.58
CA ASP A 213 -18.20 18.00 17.37
C ASP A 213 -18.47 19.44 17.85
N ARG A 214 -17.75 19.88 18.90
CA ARG A 214 -17.78 21.27 19.39
C ARG A 214 -17.23 22.23 18.33
N ALA A 215 -16.05 21.96 17.79
CA ALA A 215 -15.42 22.81 16.77
C ALA A 215 -16.26 22.87 15.49
N VAL A 216 -16.84 21.74 15.05
CA VAL A 216 -17.77 21.70 13.90
C VAL A 216 -18.96 22.63 14.14
N LYS A 217 -19.62 22.59 15.31
CA LYS A 217 -20.75 23.45 15.62
C LYS A 217 -20.39 24.94 15.69
N VAL A 218 -19.20 25.27 16.20
CA VAL A 218 -18.70 26.67 16.18
C VAL A 218 -18.47 27.12 14.73
N LEU A 219 -17.79 26.33 13.90
CA LEU A 219 -17.57 26.63 12.48
C LEU A 219 -18.92 26.87 11.75
N MET A 220 -19.89 25.98 11.98
CA MET A 220 -21.21 26.08 11.37
C MET A 220 -21.94 27.37 11.80
N ARG A 221 -21.91 27.72 13.09
CA ARG A 221 -22.54 28.97 13.57
C ARG A 221 -21.90 30.21 12.95
N ARG A 222 -20.58 30.23 12.79
CA ARG A 222 -19.85 31.36 12.20
C ARG A 222 -20.07 31.51 10.69
N SER A 223 -20.35 30.43 10.00
CA SER A 223 -20.64 30.43 8.57
C SER A 223 -22.14 30.65 8.24
N MET A 224 -22.99 30.84 9.25
CA MET A 224 -24.44 31.07 9.06
C MET A 224 -24.84 32.45 9.50
N ARG A 225 -25.72 33.10 8.72
CA ARG A 225 -26.41 34.36 9.06
C ARG A 225 -27.88 34.23 8.67
N ASP A 226 -28.76 34.61 9.56
CA ASP A 226 -30.24 34.59 9.36
C ASP A 226 -30.77 33.21 8.87
N GLY A 227 -30.14 32.12 9.31
CA GLY A 227 -30.53 30.76 8.95
C GLY A 227 -29.98 30.27 7.60
N GLU A 228 -29.25 31.10 6.87
CA GLU A 228 -28.60 30.73 5.60
C GLU A 228 -27.09 30.63 5.74
N VAL A 229 -26.50 29.68 4.98
CA VAL A 229 -25.04 29.55 4.88
C VAL A 229 -24.49 30.71 4.06
N THR A 230 -23.48 31.39 4.59
CA THR A 230 -22.84 32.54 3.97
C THR A 230 -21.38 32.22 3.60
N ASN A 231 -20.75 33.12 2.85
CA ASN A 231 -19.33 33.01 2.56
C ASN A 231 -18.52 33.13 3.86
N TYR A 232 -17.77 32.09 4.18
CA TYR A 232 -16.87 32.01 5.33
C TYR A 232 -15.64 31.17 4.98
N ASP A 233 -14.46 31.74 5.17
CA ASP A 233 -13.22 31.03 4.84
C ASP A 233 -12.65 30.31 6.06
N MET A 234 -12.52 29.00 5.97
CA MET A 234 -11.95 28.16 7.02
C MET A 234 -10.51 28.54 7.35
N TYR A 235 -9.73 28.93 6.38
CA TYR A 235 -8.31 29.24 6.56
C TYR A 235 -8.08 30.69 7.00
N GLY A 236 -8.61 31.64 6.26
CA GLY A 236 -8.40 33.07 6.46
C GLY A 236 -9.24 33.69 7.57
N GLU A 237 -10.40 33.09 7.92
CA GLU A 237 -11.28 33.55 8.97
C GLU A 237 -11.24 32.63 10.18
N PHE A 238 -11.76 31.42 10.11
CA PHE A 238 -11.79 30.49 11.24
C PHE A 238 -10.39 30.14 11.75
N GLY A 239 -9.46 29.79 10.87
CA GLY A 239 -8.08 29.44 11.22
C GLY A 239 -7.29 30.57 11.86
N CYS A 240 -7.49 31.80 11.38
CA CYS A 240 -6.85 33.00 11.93
C CYS A 240 -7.38 33.40 13.32
N CYS A 241 -8.55 32.88 13.73
CA CYS A 241 -9.08 33.02 15.08
C CYS A 241 -8.59 31.94 16.05
N LEU A 242 -7.85 30.90 15.56
CA LEU A 242 -7.36 29.81 16.40
C LEU A 242 -6.00 30.15 17.03
N GLY A 243 -5.77 29.57 18.21
CA GLY A 243 -4.47 29.65 18.89
C GLY A 243 -4.47 30.49 20.16
N THR A 244 -3.30 30.60 20.78
CA THR A 244 -3.14 31.34 22.06
C THR A 244 -2.93 32.85 21.88
N ASP A 245 -2.59 33.29 20.69
CA ASP A 245 -2.39 34.69 20.29
C ASP A 245 -2.89 34.91 18.85
N PRO A 246 -4.22 34.74 18.63
CA PRO A 246 -4.79 34.71 17.29
C PRO A 246 -4.68 36.05 16.58
N THR A 247 -4.70 36.05 15.25
CA THR A 247 -4.60 37.26 14.43
C THR A 247 -5.98 37.97 14.27
N ILE A 248 -7.07 37.25 14.50
CA ILE A 248 -8.44 37.71 14.48
C ILE A 248 -9.09 37.36 15.82
N ASP A 249 -9.76 38.31 16.44
CA ASP A 249 -10.47 38.11 17.70
C ASP A 249 -11.90 37.62 17.45
N ASP A 250 -12.20 36.40 17.87
CA ASP A 250 -13.51 35.79 17.96
C ASP A 250 -13.57 34.90 19.21
N PRO A 251 -14.16 35.37 20.31
CA PRO A 251 -14.10 34.70 21.62
C PRO A 251 -14.56 33.23 21.58
N GLU A 252 -15.53 32.89 20.73
CA GLU A 252 -16.05 31.51 20.63
C GLU A 252 -15.07 30.57 19.91
N VAL A 253 -14.41 31.07 18.87
CA VAL A 253 -13.38 30.30 18.14
C VAL A 253 -12.08 30.27 18.94
N ASN A 254 -11.69 31.38 19.58
CA ASN A 254 -10.46 31.46 20.39
C ASN A 254 -10.48 30.51 21.60
N ASP A 255 -11.65 30.10 22.10
CA ASP A 255 -11.84 29.20 23.24
C ASP A 255 -11.62 27.72 22.86
N LEU A 256 -11.46 27.39 21.57
CA LEU A 256 -11.18 26.04 21.10
C LEU A 256 -9.74 25.64 21.40
N LYS A 257 -9.56 24.43 21.94
CA LYS A 257 -8.22 23.85 22.11
C LYS A 257 -7.66 23.41 20.78
N VAL A 258 -6.46 23.88 20.43
CA VAL A 258 -5.82 23.59 19.14
C VAL A 258 -4.46 22.97 19.30
N ALA A 259 -4.24 21.86 18.61
CA ALA A 259 -2.93 21.25 18.44
C ALA A 259 -2.50 21.27 16.99
N ILE A 260 -1.19 21.42 16.76
CA ILE A 260 -0.59 21.30 15.44
C ILE A 260 0.43 20.17 15.46
N LEU A 261 0.42 19.35 14.42
CA LEU A 261 1.28 18.18 14.31
C LEU A 261 2.05 18.20 12.99
N PRO A 262 3.37 17.97 13.02
CA PRO A 262 4.09 17.67 11.79
C PRO A 262 3.68 16.28 11.30
N LEU A 263 3.42 16.13 10.00
CA LEU A 263 3.17 14.82 9.40
C LEU A 263 4.51 14.07 9.29
N PRO A 264 4.67 12.90 9.95
CA PRO A 264 5.95 12.20 10.00
C PRO A 264 6.39 11.69 8.63
N GLY A 265 7.60 12.08 8.20
CA GLY A 265 8.09 11.77 6.85
C GLY A 265 7.15 12.28 5.77
N GLY A 266 6.50 13.42 6.02
CA GLY A 266 5.46 13.97 5.16
C GLY A 266 6.01 14.53 3.85
N GLU A 267 5.32 14.21 2.76
CA GLU A 267 5.55 14.76 1.42
C GLU A 267 4.23 15.33 0.90
N PHE A 268 4.30 16.42 0.17
CA PHE A 268 3.13 17.17 -0.28
C PHE A 268 3.28 17.53 -1.76
N TYR A 269 2.32 17.11 -2.57
CA TYR A 269 2.29 17.37 -4.01
C TYR A 269 0.96 18.00 -4.38
N HIS A 270 1.02 19.17 -5.02
CA HIS A 270 -0.16 19.93 -5.41
C HIS A 270 -0.46 19.74 -6.90
N PHE A 271 -1.76 19.59 -7.24
CA PHE A 271 -2.27 19.36 -8.58
C PHE A 271 -3.26 20.48 -8.99
N GLY A 272 -2.94 21.72 -8.63
CA GLY A 272 -3.84 22.86 -8.81
C GLY A 272 -3.74 23.58 -10.14
N THR A 273 -2.65 23.40 -10.89
CA THR A 273 -2.37 24.12 -12.13
C THR A 273 -1.81 23.20 -13.22
N SER A 274 -1.82 23.65 -14.48
CA SER A 274 -1.19 22.96 -15.61
C SER A 274 0.30 22.68 -15.41
N HIS A 275 1.02 23.60 -14.77
CA HIS A 275 2.41 23.40 -14.40
C HIS A 275 2.58 22.34 -13.31
N GLU A 276 1.77 22.41 -12.25
CA GLU A 276 1.89 21.54 -11.10
C GLU A 276 1.52 20.08 -11.38
N ILE A 277 0.60 19.82 -12.31
CA ILE A 277 0.27 18.43 -12.69
C ILE A 277 1.51 17.70 -13.25
N VAL A 278 2.36 18.39 -13.98
CA VAL A 278 3.58 17.83 -14.54
C VAL A 278 4.71 17.81 -13.50
N SER A 279 4.98 18.94 -12.83
CA SER A 279 6.10 19.04 -11.88
C SER A 279 5.92 18.14 -10.67
N SER A 280 4.73 18.12 -10.05
CA SER A 280 4.42 17.20 -8.96
C SER A 280 4.56 15.75 -9.39
N MET A 281 4.15 15.41 -10.61
CA MET A 281 4.29 14.04 -11.11
C MET A 281 5.76 13.65 -11.35
N VAL A 282 6.58 14.58 -11.85
CA VAL A 282 8.04 14.37 -11.98
C VAL A 282 8.68 14.11 -10.63
N ASP A 283 8.34 14.91 -9.63
CA ASP A 283 8.88 14.75 -8.27
C ASP A 283 8.46 13.40 -7.67
N ILE A 284 7.21 13.00 -7.80
CA ILE A 284 6.71 11.70 -7.34
C ILE A 284 7.43 10.54 -8.05
N GLN A 285 7.59 10.60 -9.38
CA GLN A 285 8.27 9.54 -10.13
C GLN A 285 9.76 9.42 -9.78
N ASN A 286 10.37 10.47 -9.27
CA ASN A 286 11.79 10.52 -8.90
C ASN A 286 12.04 10.26 -7.40
N ILE A 287 11.03 9.86 -6.64
CA ILE A 287 11.20 9.43 -5.26
C ILE A 287 12.14 8.22 -5.21
N VAL A 288 13.11 8.27 -4.31
CA VAL A 288 14.05 7.19 -4.04
C VAL A 288 13.80 6.66 -2.64
N ASN A 289 13.26 5.45 -2.57
CA ASN A 289 13.00 4.77 -1.30
C ASN A 289 14.26 4.04 -0.77
N ASP A 290 15.21 3.69 -1.63
CA ASP A 290 16.47 3.04 -1.27
C ASP A 290 17.66 3.82 -1.84
N GLN A 291 18.44 4.46 -0.96
CA GLN A 291 19.62 5.23 -1.33
C GLN A 291 20.69 4.40 -2.07
N ARG A 292 20.72 3.08 -1.87
CA ARG A 292 21.65 2.19 -2.56
C ARG A 292 21.40 2.16 -4.07
N GLU A 293 20.17 2.35 -4.52
CA GLU A 293 19.81 2.40 -5.94
C GLU A 293 20.47 3.59 -6.65
N ILE A 294 20.61 4.73 -5.96
CA ILE A 294 21.34 5.90 -6.49
C ILE A 294 22.83 5.59 -6.61
N MET A 295 23.44 5.01 -5.58
CA MET A 295 24.87 4.74 -5.54
C MET A 295 25.33 3.80 -6.65
N HIS A 296 24.47 2.89 -7.09
CA HIS A 296 24.75 1.97 -8.19
C HIS A 296 24.36 2.52 -9.56
N HIS A 297 23.97 3.78 -9.66
CA HIS A 297 23.49 4.43 -10.89
C HIS A 297 22.37 3.64 -11.62
N SER A 298 21.60 2.86 -10.88
CA SER A 298 20.53 2.02 -11.43
C SER A 298 19.24 2.81 -11.69
N LEU A 299 19.08 3.96 -11.04
CA LEU A 299 17.90 4.81 -11.16
C LEU A 299 18.18 6.00 -12.09
N LYS A 300 17.55 6.01 -13.26
CA LYS A 300 17.56 7.16 -14.16
C LYS A 300 16.40 8.11 -13.80
N PRO A 301 16.62 9.45 -13.84
CA PRO A 301 15.52 10.40 -13.66
C PRO A 301 14.39 10.16 -14.67
N HIS A 302 13.16 10.26 -14.19
CA HIS A 302 11.99 10.23 -15.08
C HIS A 302 11.91 11.56 -15.82
N PRO A 303 11.71 11.56 -17.15
CA PRO A 303 11.54 12.80 -17.89
C PRO A 303 10.19 13.47 -17.55
N SER A 304 10.08 14.77 -17.82
CA SER A 304 8.83 15.53 -17.61
C SER A 304 7.80 15.27 -18.72
N MET A 305 7.59 13.99 -19.05
CA MET A 305 6.71 13.55 -20.15
C MET A 305 5.82 12.41 -19.66
N PHE A 306 4.50 12.61 -19.71
CA PHE A 306 3.52 11.64 -19.25
C PHE A 306 2.49 11.36 -20.33
N THR A 307 2.25 10.08 -20.60
CA THR A 307 1.25 9.61 -21.54
C THR A 307 0.48 8.48 -20.88
N GLN A 308 -0.85 8.61 -20.74
CA GLN A 308 -1.69 7.59 -20.13
C GLN A 308 -3.08 7.56 -20.77
N ASN A 309 -3.73 6.40 -20.77
CA ASN A 309 -5.06 6.21 -21.36
C ASN A 309 -5.16 6.83 -22.76
N SER A 310 -4.15 6.64 -23.61
CA SER A 310 -4.02 7.37 -24.87
C SER A 310 -3.42 6.51 -25.97
N GLU A 311 -3.71 6.87 -27.20
CA GLU A 311 -3.08 6.34 -28.41
C GLU A 311 -2.23 7.46 -29.04
N VAL A 312 -0.91 7.26 -29.11
CA VAL A 312 0.04 8.28 -29.57
C VAL A 312 0.90 7.70 -30.69
N GLU A 313 0.68 8.16 -31.92
CA GLU A 313 1.37 7.67 -33.12
C GLU A 313 2.63 8.48 -33.47
N ILE A 314 2.86 9.62 -32.79
CA ILE A 314 4.06 10.45 -32.99
C ILE A 314 5.22 9.96 -32.12
N LYS A 315 6.46 10.24 -32.56
CA LYS A 315 7.66 9.99 -31.77
C LYS A 315 7.88 11.11 -30.77
N ILE A 316 7.78 10.80 -29.47
CA ILE A 316 8.15 11.71 -28.39
C ILE A 316 9.67 11.67 -28.22
N THR A 317 10.30 12.83 -28.08
CA THR A 317 11.77 13.01 -27.93
C THR A 317 12.10 13.86 -26.71
N GLU A 318 13.38 13.99 -26.38
CA GLU A 318 13.87 14.84 -25.29
C GLU A 318 13.51 16.34 -25.41
N HIS A 319 13.08 16.79 -26.59
CA HIS A 319 12.60 18.16 -26.83
C HIS A 319 11.18 18.38 -26.33
N ASN A 320 10.39 17.31 -26.12
CA ASN A 320 8.99 17.37 -25.68
C ASN A 320 8.89 17.39 -24.14
N GLN A 321 9.51 18.38 -23.49
CA GLN A 321 9.49 18.54 -22.02
C GLN A 321 8.16 19.12 -21.54
N ASN A 322 7.83 18.87 -20.28
CA ASN A 322 6.58 19.31 -19.64
C ASN A 322 5.35 18.90 -20.46
N LEU A 323 5.30 17.60 -20.83
CA LEU A 323 4.26 17.02 -21.67
C LEU A 323 3.29 16.19 -20.83
N TRP A 324 2.00 16.41 -21.05
CA TRP A 324 0.94 15.60 -20.47
C TRP A 324 -0.10 15.23 -21.53
N ILE A 325 -0.22 13.95 -21.86
CA ILE A 325 -1.22 13.42 -22.80
C ILE A 325 -2.09 12.42 -22.04
N GLU A 326 -3.38 12.70 -21.92
CA GLU A 326 -4.31 11.84 -21.22
C GLU A 326 -5.64 11.73 -21.98
N ASN A 327 -6.20 10.51 -22.06
CA ASN A 327 -7.49 10.24 -22.71
C ASN A 327 -7.57 10.77 -24.14
N SER A 328 -6.51 10.62 -24.92
CA SER A 328 -6.37 11.29 -26.21
C SER A 328 -5.79 10.40 -27.30
N CYS A 329 -6.27 10.62 -28.54
CA CYS A 329 -5.67 10.04 -29.73
C CYS A 329 -4.87 11.12 -30.48
N VAL A 330 -3.55 11.00 -30.48
CA VAL A 330 -2.61 11.89 -31.17
C VAL A 330 -2.10 11.16 -32.40
N SER A 331 -2.67 11.51 -33.58
CA SER A 331 -2.34 10.85 -34.86
C SER A 331 -0.93 11.23 -35.35
N ALA A 332 -0.40 10.44 -36.26
CA ALA A 332 0.92 10.65 -36.86
C ALA A 332 1.11 12.01 -37.56
N GLN A 333 0.02 12.74 -37.83
CA GLN A 333 0.03 14.05 -38.49
C GLN A 333 0.20 15.23 -37.50
N TRP A 334 0.21 14.96 -36.20
CA TRP A 334 0.44 16.01 -35.21
C TRP A 334 1.92 16.32 -35.05
N THR A 335 2.19 17.59 -34.77
CA THR A 335 3.50 18.08 -34.32
C THR A 335 3.33 18.76 -32.96
N ILE A 336 4.05 18.32 -31.97
CA ILE A 336 4.00 18.87 -30.61
C ILE A 336 5.36 19.39 -30.18
N ALA A 337 5.39 20.39 -29.31
CA ALA A 337 6.59 21.01 -28.80
C ALA A 337 6.84 20.63 -27.33
N HIS A 338 6.96 21.60 -26.43
CA HIS A 338 7.08 21.45 -24.99
C HIS A 338 5.99 22.27 -24.29
N GLU A 339 5.74 21.97 -22.99
CA GLU A 339 4.67 22.60 -22.22
C GLU A 339 3.30 22.42 -22.90
N ASN A 340 3.03 21.21 -23.34
CA ASN A 340 1.76 20.86 -23.99
C ASN A 340 0.94 19.89 -23.10
N ILE A 341 -0.31 20.24 -22.85
CA ILE A 341 -1.31 19.37 -22.23
C ILE A 341 -2.35 19.02 -23.30
N ILE A 342 -2.59 17.75 -23.52
CA ILE A 342 -3.51 17.24 -24.53
C ILE A 342 -4.48 16.27 -23.82
N THR A 343 -5.76 16.65 -23.75
CA THR A 343 -6.78 15.87 -23.04
C THR A 343 -8.06 15.72 -23.86
N GLY A 344 -8.71 14.56 -23.71
CA GLY A 344 -10.02 14.28 -24.27
C GLY A 344 -10.11 14.19 -25.79
N VAL A 345 -8.99 14.20 -26.51
CA VAL A 345 -8.97 14.22 -27.98
C VAL A 345 -9.47 12.88 -28.54
N PRO A 346 -10.60 12.85 -29.27
CA PRO A 346 -11.12 11.62 -29.86
C PRO A 346 -10.26 11.13 -31.02
N ARG A 347 -10.55 9.93 -31.55
CA ARG A 347 -9.85 9.40 -32.73
C ARG A 347 -10.00 10.34 -33.92
N ASN A 348 -8.85 10.69 -34.52
CA ASN A 348 -8.80 11.69 -35.57
C ASN A 348 -7.64 11.45 -36.56
N GLN A 349 -7.67 12.18 -37.67
CA GLN A 349 -6.59 12.28 -38.66
C GLN A 349 -6.21 13.75 -38.87
N TRP A 350 -6.31 14.59 -37.83
CA TRP A 350 -6.05 16.03 -37.93
C TRP A 350 -4.56 16.30 -38.10
N LYS A 351 -4.26 17.29 -38.87
CA LYS A 351 -2.91 17.89 -38.98
C LYS A 351 -2.84 19.07 -38.01
N ILE A 352 -2.38 18.85 -36.80
CA ILE A 352 -2.29 19.86 -35.76
C ILE A 352 -0.81 20.18 -35.48
N GLU A 353 -0.49 21.44 -35.32
CA GLU A 353 0.77 21.93 -34.77
C GLU A 353 0.50 22.59 -33.43
N LEU A 354 1.10 22.05 -32.35
CA LEU A 354 1.15 22.68 -31.03
C LEU A 354 2.54 23.31 -30.85
N ARG A 355 2.55 24.64 -30.71
CA ARG A 355 3.76 25.39 -30.35
C ARG A 355 4.03 25.29 -28.85
N PRO A 356 5.22 25.74 -28.38
CA PRO A 356 5.52 25.77 -26.93
C PRO A 356 4.41 26.48 -26.15
N GLY A 357 3.96 25.86 -25.06
CA GLY A 357 2.95 26.41 -24.18
C GLY A 357 1.51 26.34 -24.69
N GLN A 358 1.23 25.74 -25.86
CA GLN A 358 -0.13 25.54 -26.35
C GLN A 358 -0.70 24.20 -25.88
N CYS A 359 -1.91 24.22 -25.32
CA CYS A 359 -2.63 23.07 -24.80
C CYS A 359 -3.96 22.87 -25.51
N VAL A 360 -4.47 21.64 -25.51
CA VAL A 360 -5.76 21.29 -26.14
C VAL A 360 -6.56 20.41 -25.20
N ASP A 361 -7.81 20.77 -25.05
CA ASP A 361 -8.80 19.96 -24.35
C ASP A 361 -10.07 19.85 -25.22
N ILE A 362 -10.51 18.64 -25.51
CA ILE A 362 -11.73 18.35 -26.27
C ILE A 362 -12.73 17.71 -25.32
N VAL A 363 -13.81 18.41 -25.05
CA VAL A 363 -14.78 18.01 -24.03
C VAL A 363 -16.08 17.53 -24.68
N PRO A 364 -16.54 16.30 -24.44
CA PRO A 364 -17.82 15.83 -24.93
C PRO A 364 -18.98 16.66 -24.33
N ILE A 365 -19.87 17.14 -25.19
CA ILE A 365 -21.09 17.87 -24.81
C ILE A 365 -22.29 17.10 -25.38
N GLY A 366 -23.33 16.90 -24.57
CA GLY A 366 -24.48 16.09 -25.00
C GLY A 366 -24.07 14.68 -25.44
N ASP A 367 -24.81 14.12 -26.43
CA ASP A 367 -24.60 12.74 -26.86
C ASP A 367 -23.57 12.60 -27.99
N GLU A 368 -23.39 13.60 -28.85
CA GLU A 368 -22.54 13.48 -30.03
C GLU A 368 -21.54 14.64 -30.21
N SER A 369 -21.81 15.82 -29.61
CA SER A 369 -21.03 17.04 -29.82
C SER A 369 -19.76 17.11 -28.97
N TYR A 370 -18.86 18.04 -29.35
CA TYR A 370 -17.61 18.32 -28.61
C TYR A 370 -17.38 19.83 -28.50
N ALA A 371 -17.04 20.31 -27.32
CA ALA A 371 -16.48 21.64 -27.14
C ALA A 371 -14.97 21.63 -27.43
N ILE A 372 -14.50 22.54 -28.25
CA ILE A 372 -13.11 22.64 -28.67
C ILE A 372 -12.43 23.75 -27.85
N ARG A 373 -11.54 23.36 -26.93
CA ARG A 373 -10.90 24.28 -25.99
C ARG A 373 -9.36 24.25 -26.09
N PRO A 374 -8.75 24.97 -27.04
CA PRO A 374 -7.33 25.30 -26.93
C PRO A 374 -7.11 26.34 -25.84
N TYR A 375 -5.97 26.26 -25.13
CA TYR A 375 -5.59 27.20 -24.07
C TYR A 375 -4.07 27.22 -23.86
N GLY A 376 -3.58 28.25 -23.17
CA GLY A 376 -2.15 28.35 -22.82
C GLY A 376 -1.79 27.62 -21.54
N PHE A 377 -0.64 26.98 -21.49
CA PHE A 377 -0.10 26.26 -20.34
C PHE A 377 -0.09 27.10 -19.05
N ASN A 378 0.15 28.41 -19.22
CA ASN A 378 0.22 29.39 -18.14
C ASN A 378 -1.03 30.29 -18.03
N ASP A 379 -2.08 30.05 -18.82
CA ASP A 379 -3.30 30.87 -18.82
C ASP A 379 -3.97 30.83 -17.44
N LYS A 380 -4.37 32.01 -16.95
CA LYS A 380 -5.01 32.16 -15.63
C LYS A 380 -6.53 32.08 -15.68
N PHE A 381 -7.11 32.19 -16.90
CA PHE A 381 -8.56 32.29 -17.12
C PHE A 381 -9.22 33.34 -16.22
N ARG A 382 -8.64 34.53 -16.16
CA ARG A 382 -9.11 35.65 -15.34
C ARG A 382 -8.81 36.98 -16.02
N GLY A 383 -9.74 37.89 -15.97
CA GLY A 383 -9.59 39.26 -16.46
C GLY A 383 -10.52 39.57 -17.63
N ASP A 384 -10.74 40.86 -17.88
CA ASP A 384 -11.55 41.35 -18.97
C ASP A 384 -10.81 41.16 -20.29
N ILE A 385 -11.43 40.44 -21.26
CA ILE A 385 -10.81 40.14 -22.54
C ILE A 385 -10.61 41.35 -23.46
N THR A 386 -11.11 42.52 -23.08
CA THR A 386 -10.98 43.79 -23.80
C THR A 386 -9.89 44.70 -23.23
N ASP A 387 -9.28 44.32 -22.08
CA ASP A 387 -8.34 45.18 -21.33
C ASP A 387 -6.94 45.30 -21.98
N GLY A 388 -6.61 44.47 -22.96
CA GLY A 388 -5.33 44.45 -23.62
C GLY A 388 -4.18 43.80 -22.85
N VAL A 389 -4.44 43.28 -21.63
CA VAL A 389 -3.46 42.61 -20.75
C VAL A 389 -3.85 41.21 -20.39
N THR A 390 -5.12 40.84 -20.47
CA THR A 390 -5.60 39.48 -20.21
C THR A 390 -5.04 38.51 -21.26
N GLU A 391 -4.25 37.55 -20.79
CA GLU A 391 -3.54 36.59 -21.66
C GLU A 391 -4.44 35.40 -22.01
N TYR A 392 -4.32 34.96 -23.27
CA TYR A 392 -4.87 33.74 -23.83
C TYR A 392 -3.92 33.13 -24.85
N LEU A 393 -3.61 31.82 -24.74
CA LEU A 393 -2.65 31.15 -25.60
C LEU A 393 -1.23 31.79 -25.60
N GLY A 394 -0.85 32.43 -24.49
CA GLY A 394 0.45 33.07 -24.32
C GLY A 394 0.57 34.46 -24.95
N GLU A 395 -0.53 35.06 -25.39
CA GLU A 395 -0.58 36.44 -25.93
C GLU A 395 -1.80 37.19 -25.38
N PRO A 396 -1.83 38.57 -25.43
CA PRO A 396 -3.03 39.31 -25.08
C PRO A 396 -4.23 38.86 -25.91
N PHE A 397 -5.39 38.64 -25.25
CA PHE A 397 -6.61 38.19 -25.95
C PHE A 397 -7.02 39.14 -27.09
N THR A 398 -6.87 40.44 -26.89
CA THR A 398 -7.19 41.45 -27.94
C THR A 398 -6.39 41.21 -29.20
N ARG A 399 -5.13 40.83 -29.14
CA ARG A 399 -4.29 40.48 -30.28
C ARG A 399 -4.74 39.20 -30.96
N TRP A 400 -4.99 38.14 -30.17
CA TRP A 400 -5.54 36.89 -30.67
C TRP A 400 -6.86 37.09 -31.45
N ALA A 401 -7.75 37.95 -30.89
CA ALA A 401 -9.02 38.31 -31.54
C ALA A 401 -8.83 39.14 -32.82
N GLU A 402 -7.95 40.14 -32.81
CA GLU A 402 -7.63 40.98 -33.96
C GLU A 402 -7.11 40.16 -35.15
N ASP A 403 -6.16 39.24 -34.90
CA ASP A 403 -5.59 38.37 -35.94
C ASP A 403 -6.66 37.50 -36.61
N ARG A 404 -7.80 37.23 -35.95
CA ARG A 404 -8.92 36.42 -36.41
C ARG A 404 -10.11 37.24 -36.90
N GLY A 405 -9.99 38.57 -36.80
CA GLY A 405 -11.07 39.48 -37.18
C GLY A 405 -12.30 39.37 -36.29
N ILE A 406 -12.09 39.08 -34.98
CA ILE A 406 -13.11 38.98 -33.94
C ILE A 406 -13.16 40.30 -33.19
N ASP A 407 -14.36 40.82 -32.98
CA ASP A 407 -14.60 41.93 -32.04
C ASP A 407 -14.72 41.40 -30.60
N ALA A 408 -13.69 41.56 -29.83
CA ALA A 408 -13.67 41.12 -28.43
C ALA A 408 -14.76 41.75 -27.59
N ALA A 409 -15.14 42.99 -27.88
CA ALA A 409 -16.21 43.69 -27.17
C ALA A 409 -17.62 43.13 -27.43
N ALA A 410 -17.77 42.41 -28.55
CA ALA A 410 -19.05 41.75 -28.91
C ALA A 410 -19.20 40.35 -28.31
N ILE A 411 -18.16 39.80 -27.66
CA ILE A 411 -18.23 38.49 -27.02
C ILE A 411 -19.05 38.53 -25.72
N GLU A 412 -20.00 37.61 -25.61
CA GLU A 412 -20.79 37.45 -24.36
C GLU A 412 -19.88 36.92 -23.23
N GLY A 413 -19.99 37.55 -22.04
CA GLY A 413 -19.16 37.20 -20.86
C GLY A 413 -17.75 37.79 -20.90
N LYS A 414 -17.53 38.84 -21.68
CA LYS A 414 -16.21 39.50 -21.92
C LYS A 414 -15.49 40.02 -20.69
N ASP A 415 -16.23 40.31 -19.60
CA ASP A 415 -15.69 40.90 -18.40
C ASP A 415 -14.75 39.91 -17.62
N ASP A 416 -14.80 38.64 -17.95
CA ASP A 416 -13.89 37.60 -17.40
C ASP A 416 -13.67 36.52 -18.44
N LEU A 417 -12.41 36.22 -18.79
CA LEU A 417 -12.04 35.17 -19.74
C LEU A 417 -12.70 33.80 -19.40
N GLN A 418 -12.88 33.50 -18.12
CA GLN A 418 -13.56 32.28 -17.68
C GLN A 418 -15.02 32.20 -18.16
N SER A 419 -15.69 33.34 -18.25
CA SER A 419 -17.10 33.46 -18.64
C SER A 419 -17.26 33.81 -20.12
N ALA A 420 -16.18 34.14 -20.83
CA ALA A 420 -16.24 34.53 -22.24
C ALA A 420 -16.60 33.32 -23.14
N ARG A 421 -17.67 33.48 -23.96
CA ARG A 421 -18.15 32.46 -24.88
C ARG A 421 -17.30 32.41 -26.13
N ILE A 422 -16.16 31.75 -26.06
CA ILE A 422 -15.17 31.66 -27.16
C ILE A 422 -14.94 30.25 -27.71
N PHE A 423 -15.40 29.20 -27.02
CA PHE A 423 -15.14 27.81 -27.36
C PHE A 423 -16.28 27.22 -28.19
N PRO A 424 -16.07 26.88 -29.47
CA PRO A 424 -17.11 26.36 -30.35
C PRO A 424 -17.48 24.91 -29.94
N VAL A 425 -18.76 24.59 -30.09
CA VAL A 425 -19.31 23.24 -29.98
C VAL A 425 -19.61 22.71 -31.37
N VAL A 426 -19.07 21.55 -31.69
CA VAL A 426 -19.20 20.96 -33.02
C VAL A 426 -19.63 19.50 -32.93
N ASP A 427 -20.45 19.05 -33.89
CA ASP A 427 -20.94 17.68 -33.97
C ASP A 427 -20.07 16.82 -34.93
N ASN A 428 -19.31 17.45 -35.78
CA ASN A 428 -18.49 16.81 -36.81
C ASN A 428 -17.00 16.82 -36.38
N ILE A 429 -16.39 15.65 -36.36
CA ILE A 429 -14.98 15.48 -36.01
C ILE A 429 -14.00 16.22 -36.93
N ASN A 430 -14.36 16.37 -38.20
CA ASN A 430 -13.53 17.12 -39.17
C ASN A 430 -13.60 18.63 -38.90
N ASP A 431 -14.78 19.14 -38.55
CA ASP A 431 -14.97 20.54 -38.18
C ASP A 431 -14.20 20.89 -36.91
N ALA A 432 -14.12 19.94 -35.95
CA ALA A 432 -13.30 20.08 -34.78
C ALA A 432 -11.82 20.32 -35.11
N GLY A 433 -11.25 19.55 -36.05
CA GLY A 433 -9.88 19.74 -36.50
C GLY A 433 -9.65 21.07 -37.23
N LEU A 434 -10.63 21.49 -38.05
CA LEU A 434 -10.56 22.76 -38.78
C LEU A 434 -10.58 23.96 -37.83
N VAL A 435 -11.54 24.00 -36.93
CA VAL A 435 -11.67 25.11 -35.97
C VAL A 435 -10.53 25.14 -34.95
N LEU A 436 -10.03 23.98 -34.54
CA LEU A 436 -8.90 23.92 -33.65
C LEU A 436 -7.62 24.54 -34.29
N ARG A 437 -7.32 24.20 -35.51
CA ARG A 437 -6.19 24.81 -36.29
C ARG A 437 -6.33 26.31 -36.36
N TRP A 438 -7.54 26.79 -36.70
CA TRP A 438 -7.82 28.22 -36.83
C TRP A 438 -7.67 28.95 -35.49
N MET A 439 -8.15 28.36 -34.38
CA MET A 439 -7.98 28.93 -33.05
C MET A 439 -6.53 28.95 -32.59
N LEU A 440 -5.71 27.96 -32.98
CA LEU A 440 -4.30 27.87 -32.62
C LEU A 440 -3.41 28.74 -33.53
N ASN A 441 -2.99 28.23 -34.67
CA ASN A 441 -1.87 28.77 -35.42
C ASN A 441 -2.20 29.23 -36.84
N GLU A 442 -3.45 29.01 -37.33
CA GLU A 442 -3.84 29.31 -38.70
C GLU A 442 -5.05 30.29 -38.79
N PRO A 443 -4.89 31.55 -38.30
CA PRO A 443 -6.01 32.51 -38.20
C PRO A 443 -6.62 32.88 -39.57
N TYR A 444 -5.88 32.67 -40.68
CA TYR A 444 -6.30 32.93 -42.06
C TYR A 444 -7.07 31.76 -42.67
N GLN A 445 -7.20 30.64 -42.01
CA GLN A 445 -7.86 29.44 -42.55
C GLN A 445 -9.38 29.61 -42.54
N GLN A 446 -9.96 29.73 -43.78
CA GLN A 446 -11.38 30.08 -43.96
C GLN A 446 -12.35 29.05 -43.38
N GLY A 447 -12.07 27.74 -43.53
CA GLY A 447 -12.93 26.68 -43.00
C GLY A 447 -13.12 26.72 -41.48
N GLY A 448 -12.06 26.90 -40.75
CA GLY A 448 -12.13 27.01 -39.29
C GLY A 448 -12.87 28.29 -38.82
N ARG A 449 -12.68 29.41 -39.57
CA ARG A 449 -13.42 30.65 -39.31
C ARG A 449 -14.93 30.47 -39.50
N VAL A 450 -15.34 29.79 -40.55
CA VAL A 450 -16.76 29.51 -40.83
C VAL A 450 -17.34 28.67 -39.68
N VAL A 451 -16.67 27.57 -39.35
CA VAL A 451 -17.10 26.71 -38.22
C VAL A 451 -17.23 27.51 -36.93
N TRP A 452 -16.25 28.34 -36.57
CA TRP A 452 -16.31 29.15 -35.35
C TRP A 452 -17.47 30.16 -35.31
N ASN A 453 -17.74 30.79 -36.46
CA ASN A 453 -18.84 31.75 -36.57
C ASN A 453 -20.23 31.11 -36.52
N GLU A 454 -20.39 29.93 -37.10
CA GLU A 454 -21.68 29.22 -37.17
C GLU A 454 -21.98 28.37 -35.94
N ALA A 455 -20.94 27.91 -35.21
CA ALA A 455 -21.09 27.08 -34.03
C ALA A 455 -21.65 27.84 -32.83
N GLN A 456 -22.44 27.13 -32.02
CA GLN A 456 -22.69 27.59 -30.66
C GLN A 456 -21.36 27.70 -29.94
N ARG A 457 -21.15 28.76 -29.16
CA ARG A 457 -19.94 28.90 -28.35
C ARG A 457 -20.28 28.85 -26.87
N LEU A 458 -19.46 28.15 -26.11
CA LEU A 458 -19.53 28.06 -24.66
C LEU A 458 -18.35 28.79 -24.00
N SER A 459 -18.55 29.21 -22.78
CA SER A 459 -17.47 29.66 -21.91
C SER A 459 -16.81 28.46 -21.20
N ALA A 460 -15.67 28.68 -20.54
CA ALA A 460 -15.01 27.64 -19.74
C ALA A 460 -15.88 27.14 -18.59
N ASP A 461 -16.67 28.03 -17.94
CA ASP A 461 -17.64 27.66 -16.92
C ASP A 461 -18.78 26.79 -17.50
N GLU A 462 -19.30 27.17 -18.67
CA GLU A 462 -20.39 26.42 -19.33
C GLU A 462 -19.91 25.04 -19.80
N ILE A 463 -18.70 24.92 -20.32
CA ILE A 463 -18.09 23.63 -20.64
C ILE A 463 -18.05 22.73 -19.42
N SER A 464 -17.58 23.24 -18.29
CA SER A 464 -17.51 22.47 -17.05
C SER A 464 -18.89 22.02 -16.55
N ALA A 465 -19.92 22.88 -16.74
CA ALA A 465 -21.28 22.55 -16.32
C ALA A 465 -22.02 21.59 -17.27
N GLN A 466 -21.69 21.60 -18.59
CA GLN A 466 -22.41 20.86 -19.61
C GLN A 466 -21.67 19.60 -20.10
N ALA A 467 -20.43 19.37 -19.64
CA ALA A 467 -19.63 18.24 -20.04
C ALA A 467 -20.34 16.89 -19.79
N ASN A 468 -20.34 16.04 -20.80
CA ASN A 468 -20.82 14.66 -20.66
C ASN A 468 -19.70 13.77 -20.08
N LEU A 469 -19.67 13.68 -18.75
CA LEU A 469 -18.62 12.95 -18.03
C LEU A 469 -18.67 11.44 -18.27
N ARG A 470 -19.85 10.87 -18.58
CA ARG A 470 -19.95 9.45 -18.92
C ARG A 470 -19.19 9.14 -20.22
N ARG A 471 -19.40 9.94 -21.28
CA ARG A 471 -18.64 9.81 -22.53
C ARG A 471 -17.14 9.99 -22.34
N LEU A 472 -16.74 10.95 -21.48
CA LEU A 472 -15.34 11.20 -21.19
C LEU A 472 -14.69 9.99 -20.51
N VAL A 473 -15.37 9.39 -19.52
CA VAL A 473 -14.89 8.20 -18.81
C VAL A 473 -14.92 6.95 -19.69
N GLU A 474 -15.92 6.80 -20.56
CA GLU A 474 -16.00 5.69 -21.51
C GLU A 474 -14.85 5.72 -22.51
N GLN A 475 -14.57 6.86 -23.13
CA GLN A 475 -13.40 7.04 -23.99
C GLN A 475 -12.09 6.70 -23.27
N ARG A 476 -11.96 7.10 -21.99
CA ARG A 476 -10.80 6.77 -21.16
C ARG A 476 -10.66 5.26 -20.94
N ARG A 477 -11.77 4.56 -20.66
CA ARG A 477 -11.78 3.10 -20.51
C ARG A 477 -11.39 2.39 -21.79
N GLU A 478 -11.93 2.83 -22.93
CA GLU A 478 -11.58 2.27 -24.26
C GLU A 478 -10.09 2.45 -24.58
N ASN A 479 -9.56 3.65 -24.38
CA ASN A 479 -8.13 3.93 -24.58
C ASN A 479 -7.25 3.09 -23.64
N ARG A 480 -7.63 2.95 -22.37
CA ARG A 480 -6.93 2.11 -21.41
C ARG A 480 -6.95 0.63 -21.81
N ALA A 481 -8.10 0.13 -22.28
CA ALA A 481 -8.22 -1.24 -22.77
C ALA A 481 -7.23 -1.54 -23.89
N GLN A 482 -7.03 -0.61 -24.82
CA GLN A 482 -6.02 -0.74 -25.88
C GLN A 482 -4.59 -0.68 -25.33
N ASN A 483 -4.34 0.18 -24.34
CA ASN A 483 -3.00 0.31 -23.75
C ASN A 483 -2.54 -0.98 -23.06
N TRP A 484 -3.41 -1.80 -22.50
CA TRP A 484 -3.05 -3.07 -21.89
C TRP A 484 -2.28 -4.00 -22.83
N SER A 485 -2.71 -4.12 -24.09
CA SER A 485 -2.00 -4.93 -25.11
C SER A 485 -0.58 -4.40 -25.35
N PHE A 486 -0.42 -3.09 -25.51
CA PHE A 486 0.90 -2.47 -25.70
C PHE A 486 1.82 -2.63 -24.48
N LEU A 487 1.29 -2.43 -23.26
CA LEU A 487 2.06 -2.57 -22.02
C LEU A 487 2.58 -3.99 -21.85
N SER A 488 1.75 -5.00 -22.10
CA SER A 488 2.12 -6.41 -21.97
C SER A 488 3.16 -6.85 -23.04
N HIS A 489 3.04 -6.36 -24.27
CA HIS A 489 4.03 -6.65 -25.32
C HIS A 489 5.37 -5.94 -25.08
N ASN A 490 5.34 -4.75 -24.49
CA ASN A 490 6.53 -3.95 -24.19
C ASN A 490 6.95 -4.06 -22.70
N TYR A 491 6.71 -5.20 -22.08
CA TYR A 491 6.91 -5.43 -20.64
C TYR A 491 8.31 -5.05 -20.16
N ALA A 492 9.35 -5.22 -20.96
CA ALA A 492 10.73 -4.88 -20.59
C ALA A 492 10.95 -3.37 -20.35
N HIS A 493 10.09 -2.52 -20.92
CA HIS A 493 10.14 -1.05 -20.82
C HIS A 493 8.86 -0.45 -20.26
N SER A 494 7.93 -1.26 -19.78
CA SER A 494 6.66 -0.83 -19.18
C SER A 494 6.57 -1.28 -17.72
N VAL A 495 5.49 -0.88 -17.06
CA VAL A 495 5.18 -1.25 -15.69
C VAL A 495 4.31 -2.51 -15.58
N PHE A 496 4.09 -3.25 -16.67
CA PHE A 496 3.10 -4.31 -16.75
C PHE A 496 3.19 -5.32 -15.60
N TYR A 497 4.37 -5.87 -15.30
CA TYR A 497 4.54 -6.80 -14.19
C TYR A 497 4.73 -6.15 -12.81
N GLN A 498 4.49 -4.84 -12.71
CA GLN A 498 4.52 -4.09 -11.45
C GLN A 498 3.13 -3.66 -10.99
N VAL A 499 2.16 -3.53 -11.90
CA VAL A 499 0.78 -3.17 -11.57
C VAL A 499 0.03 -4.31 -10.88
N ASP A 500 -1.16 -4.04 -10.40
CA ASP A 500 -2.12 -5.04 -9.93
C ASP A 500 -2.48 -5.97 -11.10
N LEU A 501 -1.91 -7.17 -11.10
CA LEU A 501 -2.09 -8.15 -12.17
C LEU A 501 -3.45 -8.86 -12.12
N ASP A 502 -4.12 -8.83 -10.97
CA ASP A 502 -5.49 -9.30 -10.84
C ASP A 502 -6.45 -8.33 -11.56
N ASP A 503 -6.32 -7.03 -11.29
CA ASP A 503 -7.04 -5.98 -12.03
C ASP A 503 -6.75 -6.05 -13.54
N ALA A 504 -5.48 -6.23 -13.92
CA ALA A 504 -5.08 -6.41 -15.30
C ALA A 504 -5.75 -7.63 -15.94
N ALA A 505 -5.80 -8.79 -15.25
CA ALA A 505 -6.43 -9.99 -15.78
C ALA A 505 -7.94 -9.80 -16.01
N HIS A 506 -8.62 -9.11 -15.08
CA HIS A 506 -10.03 -8.75 -15.23
C HIS A 506 -10.26 -7.81 -16.43
N GLU A 507 -9.41 -6.80 -16.61
CA GLU A 507 -9.49 -5.90 -17.78
C GLU A 507 -9.22 -6.63 -19.10
N PHE A 508 -8.24 -7.56 -19.13
CA PHE A 508 -8.00 -8.41 -20.32
C PHE A 508 -9.21 -9.27 -20.66
N ALA A 509 -9.80 -9.93 -19.65
CA ALA A 509 -10.96 -10.78 -19.86
C ALA A 509 -12.20 -9.98 -20.32
N ALA A 510 -12.48 -8.86 -19.65
CA ALA A 510 -13.64 -8.00 -19.96
C ALA A 510 -13.58 -7.39 -21.37
N ASN A 511 -12.38 -7.04 -21.82
CA ASN A 511 -12.15 -6.42 -23.14
C ASN A 511 -11.72 -7.43 -24.22
N HIS A 512 -11.76 -8.74 -23.94
CA HIS A 512 -11.37 -9.81 -24.88
C HIS A 512 -9.95 -9.65 -25.45
N ILE A 513 -9.01 -9.11 -24.63
CA ILE A 513 -7.63 -8.93 -25.05
C ILE A 513 -6.94 -10.31 -25.05
N ALA A 514 -6.17 -10.57 -26.11
CA ALA A 514 -5.46 -11.84 -26.24
C ALA A 514 -4.39 -12.03 -25.14
N GLU A 515 -4.24 -13.26 -24.69
CA GLU A 515 -3.16 -13.62 -23.78
C GLU A 515 -1.79 -13.26 -24.39
N PRO A 516 -0.87 -12.58 -23.66
CA PRO A 516 0.44 -12.19 -24.16
C PRO A 516 1.28 -13.40 -24.60
N THR A 517 2.26 -13.21 -25.47
CA THR A 517 3.21 -14.29 -25.83
C THR A 517 3.99 -14.74 -24.59
N PRO A 518 4.30 -16.05 -24.47
CA PRO A 518 5.10 -16.57 -23.37
C PRO A 518 6.48 -15.88 -23.29
N LEU A 519 6.94 -15.60 -22.08
CA LEU A 519 8.24 -14.99 -21.84
C LEU A 519 9.40 -15.96 -22.16
N PRO A 520 10.52 -15.44 -22.67
CA PRO A 520 11.75 -16.21 -22.85
C PRO A 520 12.27 -16.81 -21.52
N ALA A 521 13.02 -17.90 -21.61
CA ALA A 521 13.54 -18.61 -20.43
C ALA A 521 14.66 -17.86 -19.70
N ASP A 522 15.29 -16.90 -20.36
CA ASP A 522 16.39 -16.05 -19.85
C ASP A 522 15.89 -14.75 -19.19
N GLU A 523 14.56 -14.50 -19.20
CA GLU A 523 13.99 -13.38 -18.47
C GLU A 523 14.16 -13.52 -16.94
N PRO A 524 14.22 -12.41 -16.20
CA PRO A 524 14.34 -12.43 -14.75
C PRO A 524 13.27 -13.33 -14.11
N LEU A 525 13.71 -14.18 -13.18
CA LEU A 525 12.88 -15.23 -12.59
C LEU A 525 11.59 -14.66 -11.96
N LEU A 526 11.67 -13.52 -11.26
CA LEU A 526 10.51 -12.87 -10.66
C LEU A 526 9.49 -12.42 -11.72
N THR A 527 9.95 -11.89 -12.86
CA THR A 527 9.08 -11.52 -13.98
C THR A 527 8.34 -12.72 -14.55
N ARG A 528 9.05 -13.84 -14.72
CA ARG A 528 8.47 -15.11 -15.19
C ARG A 528 7.44 -15.70 -14.21
N ILE A 529 7.66 -15.52 -12.90
CA ILE A 529 6.70 -15.91 -11.85
C ILE A 529 5.41 -15.10 -11.98
N HIS A 530 5.53 -13.77 -12.09
CA HIS A 530 4.37 -12.90 -12.29
C HIS A 530 3.61 -13.22 -13.59
N ASP A 531 4.32 -13.46 -14.70
CA ASP A 531 3.72 -13.84 -15.98
C ASP A 531 2.92 -15.15 -15.84
N ALA A 532 3.50 -16.17 -15.25
CA ALA A 532 2.83 -17.45 -15.07
C ALA A 532 1.56 -17.34 -14.22
N MET A 533 1.58 -16.54 -13.16
CA MET A 533 0.42 -16.34 -12.30
C MET A 533 -0.66 -15.47 -12.99
N PHE A 534 -0.25 -14.41 -13.70
CA PHE A 534 -1.17 -13.61 -14.52
C PHE A 534 -1.90 -14.47 -15.56
N ARG A 535 -1.18 -15.36 -16.25
CA ARG A 535 -1.79 -16.32 -17.21
C ARG A 535 -2.79 -17.24 -16.55
N SER A 536 -2.43 -17.79 -15.38
CA SER A 536 -3.35 -18.64 -14.61
C SER A 536 -4.65 -17.92 -14.30
N GLU A 537 -4.57 -16.65 -13.84
CA GLU A 537 -5.75 -15.86 -13.52
C GLU A 537 -6.58 -15.53 -14.75
N LEU A 538 -5.95 -15.06 -15.83
CA LEU A 538 -6.62 -14.78 -17.08
C LEU A 538 -7.30 -16.02 -17.69
N GLN A 539 -6.65 -17.19 -17.61
CA GLN A 539 -7.23 -18.45 -18.08
C GLN A 539 -8.49 -18.81 -17.29
N ARG A 540 -8.48 -18.67 -15.96
CA ARG A 540 -9.65 -18.91 -15.10
C ARG A 540 -10.80 -17.96 -15.40
N LEU A 541 -10.52 -16.66 -15.56
CA LEU A 541 -11.54 -15.66 -15.92
C LEU A 541 -12.17 -15.94 -17.28
N ASN A 542 -11.42 -16.52 -18.21
CA ASN A 542 -11.90 -16.98 -19.51
C ASN A 542 -12.51 -18.40 -19.50
N GLY A 543 -12.75 -18.99 -18.31
CA GLY A 543 -13.37 -20.32 -18.16
C GLY A 543 -12.46 -21.49 -18.53
N LYS A 544 -11.14 -21.28 -18.57
CA LYS A 544 -10.13 -22.32 -18.84
C LYS A 544 -9.47 -22.81 -17.54
N ASP A 545 -8.82 -23.96 -17.59
CA ASP A 545 -8.01 -24.45 -16.48
C ASP A 545 -6.67 -23.69 -16.41
N GLY A 546 -6.44 -22.96 -15.32
CA GLY A 546 -5.19 -22.21 -15.06
C GLY A 546 -4.18 -22.96 -14.19
N SER A 547 -4.43 -24.21 -13.84
CA SER A 547 -3.63 -24.96 -12.86
C SER A 547 -2.19 -25.22 -13.31
N GLU A 548 -1.96 -25.42 -14.60
CA GLU A 548 -0.60 -25.61 -15.15
C GLU A 548 0.24 -24.33 -15.00
N SER A 549 -0.33 -23.19 -15.35
CA SER A 549 0.32 -21.88 -15.23
C SER A 549 0.60 -21.53 -13.77
N GLU A 550 -0.32 -21.81 -12.84
CA GLU A 550 -0.12 -21.65 -11.40
C GLU A 550 0.99 -22.57 -10.89
N GLY A 551 0.97 -23.85 -11.25
CA GLY A 551 2.02 -24.80 -10.92
C GLY A 551 3.40 -24.36 -11.42
N ARG A 552 3.45 -23.72 -12.59
CA ARG A 552 4.68 -23.14 -13.15
C ARG A 552 5.21 -22.01 -12.30
N ALA A 553 4.34 -21.08 -11.82
CA ALA A 553 4.74 -19.97 -10.96
C ALA A 553 5.38 -20.48 -9.65
N PHE A 554 4.74 -21.45 -8.99
CA PHE A 554 5.29 -22.05 -7.77
C PHE A 554 6.59 -22.84 -8.02
N SER A 555 6.71 -23.51 -9.16
CA SER A 555 7.94 -24.20 -9.55
C SER A 555 9.11 -23.24 -9.75
N LEU A 556 8.89 -22.11 -10.42
CA LEU A 556 9.89 -21.05 -10.62
C LEU A 556 10.31 -20.41 -9.29
N LEU A 557 9.38 -20.18 -8.38
CA LEU A 557 9.70 -19.67 -7.04
C LEU A 557 10.63 -20.66 -6.31
N ARG A 558 10.28 -21.95 -6.31
CA ARG A 558 11.09 -22.99 -5.71
C ARG A 558 12.49 -23.03 -6.31
N GLU A 559 12.60 -22.98 -7.64
CA GLU A 559 13.88 -22.93 -8.35
C GLU A 559 14.75 -21.76 -7.83
N GLY A 560 14.21 -20.54 -7.77
CA GLY A 560 14.96 -19.36 -7.32
C GLY A 560 15.43 -19.43 -5.86
N LEU A 561 14.60 -19.97 -4.97
CA LEU A 561 14.94 -20.09 -3.55
C LEU A 561 15.94 -21.24 -3.26
N THR A 562 15.96 -22.26 -4.10
CA THR A 562 16.76 -23.47 -3.83
C THR A 562 18.07 -23.55 -4.61
N GLN A 563 18.15 -22.90 -5.77
CA GLN A 563 19.25 -23.05 -6.73
C GLN A 563 20.64 -22.87 -6.12
N THR A 564 20.84 -21.84 -5.31
CA THR A 564 22.15 -21.52 -4.71
C THR A 564 22.61 -22.63 -3.76
N VAL A 565 21.72 -23.07 -2.86
CA VAL A 565 22.04 -24.10 -1.86
C VAL A 565 22.22 -25.46 -2.51
N LEU A 566 21.38 -25.82 -3.48
CA LEU A 566 21.47 -27.12 -4.16
C LEU A 566 22.67 -27.24 -5.09
N ALA A 567 23.26 -26.15 -5.53
CA ALA A 567 24.49 -26.13 -6.29
C ALA A 567 25.73 -26.55 -5.45
N GLU A 568 25.65 -26.37 -4.13
CA GLU A 568 26.70 -26.66 -3.17
C GLU A 568 26.66 -28.15 -2.79
N LYS A 569 27.51 -28.99 -3.43
CA LYS A 569 27.62 -30.40 -3.11
C LYS A 569 28.27 -30.62 -1.75
N GLN A 570 27.75 -31.57 -0.98
CA GLN A 570 28.20 -31.86 0.38
C GLN A 570 29.10 -33.12 0.44
N HIS A 571 29.99 -33.10 1.43
CA HIS A 571 30.90 -34.24 1.67
C HIS A 571 30.82 -34.66 3.16
N PRO A 572 29.81 -35.48 3.54
CA PRO A 572 29.63 -35.92 4.91
C PRO A 572 30.79 -36.78 5.39
N ARG A 573 31.29 -36.50 6.59
CA ARG A 573 32.35 -37.24 7.25
C ARG A 573 31.93 -37.57 8.67
N LEU A 574 32.09 -38.84 9.08
CA LEU A 574 31.77 -39.23 10.46
C LEU A 574 32.62 -38.44 11.46
N SER A 575 31.97 -37.71 12.35
CA SER A 575 32.64 -36.85 13.33
C SER A 575 32.41 -37.27 14.78
N VAL A 576 31.83 -38.43 15.01
CA VAL A 576 31.51 -38.99 16.33
C VAL A 576 32.15 -40.37 16.54
N TYR A 577 32.33 -40.73 17.79
CA TYR A 577 32.75 -42.10 18.15
C TYR A 577 31.56 -43.07 18.07
N SER A 578 31.84 -44.38 18.00
CA SER A 578 30.84 -45.44 17.78
C SER A 578 29.79 -45.59 18.89
N ASP A 579 30.03 -45.01 20.08
CA ASP A 579 29.15 -45.01 21.24
C ASP A 579 28.55 -43.65 21.55
N GLN A 580 28.89 -42.59 20.77
CA GLN A 580 28.36 -41.27 20.98
C GLN A 580 27.00 -41.07 20.32
N ILE A 581 26.17 -40.27 20.97
CA ILE A 581 24.88 -39.79 20.49
C ILE A 581 24.97 -38.27 20.34
N VAL A 582 24.65 -37.74 19.15
CA VAL A 582 24.40 -36.32 18.97
C VAL A 582 22.96 -36.00 19.34
N TRP A 583 22.81 -35.03 20.19
CA TRP A 583 21.49 -34.61 20.69
C TRP A 583 21.20 -33.16 20.28
N GLY A 584 20.23 -32.95 19.37
CA GLY A 584 19.70 -31.67 18.97
C GLY A 584 18.45 -31.33 19.75
N ARG A 585 18.34 -30.06 20.23
CA ARG A 585 17.17 -29.55 20.97
C ARG A 585 16.86 -28.15 20.49
N SER A 586 15.59 -27.86 20.19
CA SER A 586 15.16 -26.54 19.75
C SER A 586 13.93 -26.04 20.53
N PRO A 587 13.91 -24.74 20.89
CA PRO A 587 12.69 -24.07 21.29
C PRO A 587 11.72 -23.97 20.11
N VAL A 588 10.51 -23.49 20.40
CA VAL A 588 9.57 -23.05 19.36
C VAL A 588 9.53 -21.53 19.31
N ARG A 589 8.72 -20.96 18.40
CA ARG A 589 8.66 -19.52 18.21
C ARG A 589 7.23 -18.96 18.33
N ILE A 590 7.13 -17.73 18.81
CA ILE A 590 5.94 -16.89 18.67
C ILE A 590 6.34 -15.65 17.87
N ASP A 591 5.64 -15.36 16.78
CA ASP A 591 5.73 -14.11 16.06
C ASP A 591 4.74 -13.10 16.68
N ILE A 592 5.22 -11.93 17.06
CA ILE A 592 4.39 -10.89 17.68
C ILE A 592 4.08 -9.72 16.75
N ALA A 593 4.86 -9.54 15.70
CA ALA A 593 4.62 -8.58 14.61
C ALA A 593 5.31 -9.01 13.33
N GLY A 594 4.74 -8.64 12.18
CA GLY A 594 5.35 -8.75 10.87
C GLY A 594 5.27 -10.13 10.20
N GLY A 595 4.68 -11.13 10.83
CA GLY A 595 4.43 -12.42 10.18
C GLY A 595 3.69 -12.23 8.85
N TRP A 596 3.98 -13.05 7.84
CA TRP A 596 3.65 -12.94 6.41
C TRP A 596 4.57 -12.03 5.59
N THR A 597 5.20 -10.99 6.17
CA THR A 597 6.14 -10.16 5.39
C THR A 597 7.42 -10.91 5.01
N ASP A 598 7.72 -12.01 5.69
CA ASP A 598 8.79 -12.95 5.41
C ASP A 598 8.46 -13.98 4.31
N THR A 599 7.19 -14.00 3.86
CA THR A 599 6.72 -15.01 2.91
C THR A 599 7.02 -14.57 1.47
N PRO A 600 7.69 -15.42 0.64
CA PRO A 600 7.82 -15.15 -0.77
C PRO A 600 6.46 -15.17 -1.50
N PRO A 601 6.25 -14.29 -2.49
CA PRO A 601 7.21 -13.40 -3.13
C PRO A 601 7.37 -12.02 -2.46
N PHE A 602 6.56 -11.66 -1.46
CA PHE A 602 6.62 -10.31 -0.85
C PHE A 602 8.04 -9.97 -0.34
N CYS A 603 8.67 -10.86 0.43
CA CYS A 603 10.03 -10.63 0.93
C CYS A 603 11.07 -10.52 -0.19
N LEU A 604 10.85 -11.16 -1.35
CA LEU A 604 11.74 -11.06 -2.51
C LEU A 604 11.62 -9.69 -3.19
N MET A 605 10.42 -9.10 -3.17
CA MET A 605 10.12 -7.81 -3.80
C MET A 605 10.47 -6.63 -2.90
N GLU A 606 10.21 -6.72 -1.59
CA GLU A 606 10.27 -5.58 -0.67
C GLU A 606 11.09 -5.84 0.61
N GLY A 607 11.59 -7.07 0.79
CA GLY A 607 12.21 -7.51 2.04
C GLY A 607 11.17 -7.75 3.14
N GLY A 608 11.50 -8.57 4.12
CA GLY A 608 10.65 -8.93 5.24
C GLY A 608 11.13 -8.36 6.57
N ASN A 609 10.21 -8.08 7.49
CA ASN A 609 10.48 -7.69 8.88
C ASN A 609 9.59 -8.52 9.81
N VAL A 610 10.19 -9.26 10.74
CA VAL A 610 9.42 -10.07 11.71
C VAL A 610 10.06 -9.96 13.09
N ILE A 611 9.25 -9.78 14.13
CA ILE A 611 9.71 -9.91 15.54
C ILE A 611 9.23 -11.25 16.08
N ASN A 612 10.20 -12.06 16.49
CA ASN A 612 10.00 -13.39 17.04
C ASN A 612 10.54 -13.53 18.46
N LEU A 613 9.84 -14.36 19.24
CA LEU A 613 10.24 -14.88 20.56
C LEU A 613 10.64 -16.35 20.38
N ALA A 614 11.84 -16.72 20.79
CA ALA A 614 12.17 -18.14 21.01
C ALA A 614 11.70 -18.56 22.40
N ILE A 615 10.83 -19.56 22.48
CA ILE A 615 10.22 -19.98 23.74
C ILE A 615 10.41 -21.47 24.03
N GLU A 616 10.63 -21.78 25.27
CA GLU A 616 10.56 -23.12 25.83
C GLU A 616 9.19 -23.36 26.48
N LEU A 617 8.72 -24.58 26.41
CA LEU A 617 7.44 -24.97 26.99
C LEU A 617 7.64 -25.86 28.20
N ASN A 618 7.01 -25.52 29.32
CA ASN A 618 7.15 -26.23 30.60
C ASN A 618 8.63 -26.41 31.01
N GLY A 619 9.46 -25.40 30.74
CA GLY A 619 10.89 -25.36 31.09
C GLY A 619 11.80 -26.24 30.24
N GLN A 620 11.33 -26.72 29.07
CA GLN A 620 12.11 -27.58 28.18
C GLN A 620 11.95 -27.17 26.70
N PRO A 621 13.02 -27.29 25.85
CA PRO A 621 12.88 -27.27 24.41
C PRO A 621 12.01 -28.43 23.92
N PRO A 622 10.86 -28.17 23.27
CA PRO A 622 9.88 -29.22 22.96
C PRO A 622 10.24 -30.07 21.72
N LEU A 623 11.21 -29.67 20.93
CA LEU A 623 11.65 -30.38 19.73
C LEU A 623 13.02 -30.98 19.93
N GLN A 624 13.17 -32.29 19.71
CA GLN A 624 14.41 -33.01 19.95
C GLN A 624 14.72 -34.01 18.84
N THR A 625 16.00 -34.18 18.56
CA THR A 625 16.51 -35.14 17.59
C THR A 625 17.76 -35.82 18.15
N TYR A 626 17.83 -37.11 18.01
CA TYR A 626 18.99 -37.92 18.41
C TYR A 626 19.55 -38.59 17.16
N VAL A 627 20.86 -38.45 16.94
CA VAL A 627 21.57 -39.10 15.84
C VAL A 627 22.71 -39.93 16.40
N LYS A 628 22.77 -41.21 16.05
CA LYS A 628 23.83 -42.12 16.48
C LYS A 628 24.30 -43.05 15.37
N PRO A 629 25.55 -43.61 15.46
CA PRO A 629 26.02 -44.63 14.56
C PRO A 629 25.18 -45.92 14.67
N CYS A 630 24.99 -46.59 13.51
CA CYS A 630 24.39 -47.91 13.43
C CYS A 630 25.43 -48.86 12.79
N ARG A 631 25.51 -50.12 13.24
CA ARG A 631 26.51 -51.09 12.72
C ARG A 631 26.24 -51.50 11.27
N ASP A 632 24.97 -51.63 10.90
CA ASP A 632 24.57 -52.00 9.56
C ASP A 632 24.58 -50.79 8.63
N HIS A 633 25.00 -50.95 7.38
CA HIS A 633 25.09 -49.87 6.38
C HIS A 633 23.68 -49.51 5.82
N HIS A 634 22.77 -49.07 6.69
CA HIS A 634 21.46 -48.54 6.34
C HIS A 634 21.10 -47.37 7.23
N ILE A 635 19.98 -46.69 6.96
CA ILE A 635 19.46 -45.60 7.74
C ILE A 635 18.23 -46.08 8.49
N ILE A 636 18.14 -45.80 9.79
CA ILE A 636 16.97 -46.07 10.62
C ILE A 636 16.35 -44.75 11.05
N LEU A 637 15.08 -44.54 10.72
CA LEU A 637 14.31 -43.37 11.15
C LEU A 637 13.26 -43.80 12.19
N ARG A 638 13.15 -43.06 13.30
CA ARG A 638 12.19 -43.32 14.37
C ARG A 638 11.51 -42.01 14.77
N SER A 639 10.23 -42.08 15.12
CA SER A 639 9.46 -41.00 15.78
C SER A 639 8.89 -41.54 17.08
N ILE A 640 9.28 -40.91 18.20
CA ILE A 640 8.83 -41.32 19.53
C ILE A 640 7.34 -40.94 19.71
N ASP A 641 6.97 -39.74 19.36
CA ASP A 641 5.61 -39.19 19.51
C ASP A 641 4.60 -39.89 18.59
N LEU A 642 5.01 -40.37 17.41
CA LEU A 642 4.14 -41.08 16.47
C LEU A 642 4.21 -42.61 16.62
N GLY A 643 5.18 -43.14 17.36
CA GLY A 643 5.42 -44.58 17.50
C GLY A 643 5.81 -45.26 16.15
N ALA A 644 6.37 -44.49 15.21
CA ALA A 644 6.70 -44.98 13.88
C ALA A 644 8.19 -45.28 13.71
N SER A 645 8.52 -46.22 12.82
CA SER A 645 9.93 -46.55 12.44
C SER A 645 9.98 -46.95 10.99
N GLU A 646 11.05 -46.56 10.30
CA GLU A 646 11.34 -46.91 8.89
C GLU A 646 12.83 -47.22 8.73
N VAL A 647 13.14 -48.21 7.93
CA VAL A 647 14.51 -48.57 7.55
C VAL A 647 14.71 -48.25 6.07
N ILE A 648 15.75 -47.50 5.73
CA ILE A 648 16.09 -47.06 4.39
C ILE A 648 17.40 -47.77 3.96
N THR A 649 17.35 -48.48 2.84
CA THR A 649 18.46 -49.27 2.32
C THR A 649 18.91 -48.83 0.92
N THR A 650 18.08 -48.03 0.23
CA THR A 650 18.33 -47.56 -1.14
C THR A 650 18.25 -46.04 -1.27
N PHE A 651 18.86 -45.50 -2.34
CA PHE A 651 18.70 -44.08 -2.70
C PHE A 651 17.24 -43.74 -3.05
N GLU A 652 16.51 -44.66 -3.66
CA GLU A 652 15.10 -44.49 -4.03
C GLU A 652 14.22 -44.28 -2.80
N GLU A 653 14.40 -45.12 -1.77
CA GLU A 653 13.69 -44.98 -0.49
C GLU A 653 14.04 -43.67 0.22
N LEU A 654 15.28 -43.23 0.15
CA LEU A 654 15.71 -41.93 0.71
C LEU A 654 15.16 -40.76 -0.09
N ARG A 655 15.04 -40.87 -1.43
CA ARG A 655 14.53 -39.85 -2.33
C ARG A 655 13.01 -39.65 -2.19
N ASP A 656 12.31 -40.67 -1.62
CA ASP A 656 10.85 -40.62 -1.38
C ASP A 656 10.44 -39.74 -0.18
N PHE A 657 11.05 -38.54 -0.08
CA PHE A 657 10.65 -37.53 0.92
C PHE A 657 9.45 -36.70 0.48
N HIS A 658 9.00 -36.80 -0.77
CA HIS A 658 7.82 -36.09 -1.29
C HIS A 658 6.49 -36.81 -0.94
N HIS A 659 6.54 -37.99 -0.34
CA HIS A 659 5.33 -38.72 0.03
C HIS A 659 4.50 -37.98 1.07
N VAL A 660 3.33 -37.48 0.64
CA VAL A 660 2.45 -36.69 1.50
C VAL A 660 1.95 -37.54 2.67
N GLY A 661 2.18 -37.06 3.88
CA GLY A 661 1.74 -37.74 5.12
C GLY A 661 2.77 -38.69 5.71
N SER A 662 3.95 -38.88 5.08
CA SER A 662 5.04 -39.62 5.70
C SER A 662 5.59 -38.90 6.94
N PRO A 663 5.71 -39.57 8.09
CA PRO A 663 6.32 -38.98 9.29
C PRO A 663 7.83 -38.72 9.13
N PHE A 664 8.44 -39.23 8.08
CA PHE A 664 9.87 -39.18 7.85
C PHE A 664 10.34 -38.35 6.66
N SER A 665 9.44 -37.57 6.05
CA SER A 665 9.80 -36.64 4.97
C SER A 665 10.91 -35.66 5.39
N ILE A 666 10.84 -35.07 6.58
CA ILE A 666 11.83 -34.13 7.12
C ILE A 666 13.22 -34.78 7.26
N PRO A 667 13.42 -35.90 8.01
CA PRO A 667 14.75 -36.48 8.13
C PRO A 667 15.29 -37.06 6.82
N LYS A 668 14.45 -37.57 5.91
CA LYS A 668 14.88 -38.00 4.57
C LYS A 668 15.44 -36.82 3.77
N ALA A 669 14.71 -35.71 3.70
CA ALA A 669 15.14 -34.48 3.02
C ALA A 669 16.41 -33.88 3.66
N ALA A 670 16.53 -33.91 4.99
CA ALA A 670 17.70 -33.43 5.70
C ALA A 670 18.95 -34.27 5.39
N LEU A 671 18.83 -35.61 5.36
CA LEU A 671 19.91 -36.52 4.95
C LEU A 671 20.29 -36.35 3.47
N ALA A 672 19.28 -36.11 2.62
CA ALA A 672 19.54 -35.77 1.21
C ALA A 672 20.43 -34.52 1.11
N LEU A 673 20.02 -33.41 1.75
CA LEU A 673 20.74 -32.13 1.77
C LEU A 673 22.14 -32.26 2.44
N ALA A 674 22.32 -33.21 3.35
CA ALA A 674 23.60 -33.51 3.96
C ALA A 674 24.56 -34.29 3.02
N GLY A 675 24.11 -34.66 1.81
CA GLY A 675 24.91 -35.31 0.79
C GLY A 675 24.76 -36.82 0.70
N PHE A 676 23.71 -37.42 1.30
CA PHE A 676 23.45 -38.87 1.18
C PHE A 676 22.59 -39.26 -0.03
N LEU A 677 22.36 -38.33 -0.96
CA LEU A 677 21.85 -38.63 -2.30
C LEU A 677 22.86 -38.19 -3.36
N PRO A 678 22.95 -38.89 -4.50
CA PRO A 678 23.90 -38.56 -5.57
C PRO A 678 23.77 -37.11 -6.07
N GLU A 679 22.54 -36.57 -6.07
CA GLU A 679 22.23 -35.22 -6.52
C GLU A 679 22.85 -34.11 -5.64
N TYR A 680 23.12 -34.41 -4.37
CA TYR A 680 23.66 -33.47 -3.38
C TYR A 680 25.05 -33.81 -2.89
N SER A 681 25.56 -34.98 -3.26
CA SER A 681 26.87 -35.48 -2.86
C SER A 681 28.00 -34.90 -3.71
N ALA A 682 29.14 -34.57 -3.09
CA ALA A 682 30.37 -34.23 -3.78
C ALA A 682 31.06 -35.47 -4.41
N GLU A 683 30.77 -36.66 -3.90
CA GLU A 683 31.27 -37.93 -4.39
C GLU A 683 30.15 -38.79 -4.94
N GLN A 684 30.48 -39.67 -5.91
CA GLN A 684 29.50 -40.55 -6.54
C GLN A 684 29.65 -41.99 -6.00
N TYR A 685 28.50 -42.55 -5.64
CA TYR A 685 28.42 -43.93 -5.14
C TYR A 685 27.37 -44.71 -5.92
N GLN A 686 27.59 -46.04 -6.06
CA GLN A 686 26.67 -46.92 -6.80
C GLN A 686 25.41 -47.27 -5.99
N SER A 687 25.49 -47.23 -4.66
CA SER A 687 24.39 -47.55 -3.75
C SER A 687 24.53 -46.79 -2.44
N LEU A 688 23.42 -46.63 -1.72
CA LEU A 688 23.42 -46.06 -0.37
C LEU A 688 24.28 -46.85 0.60
N ALA A 689 24.28 -48.19 0.51
CA ALA A 689 25.11 -49.06 1.35
C ALA A 689 26.59 -48.83 1.09
N GLN A 690 27.02 -48.62 -0.16
CA GLN A 690 28.39 -48.26 -0.49
C GLN A 690 28.79 -46.91 0.09
N GLN A 691 27.91 -45.92 -0.01
CA GLN A 691 28.14 -44.59 0.58
C GLN A 691 28.30 -44.66 2.10
N LEU A 692 27.40 -45.38 2.78
CA LEU A 692 27.44 -45.55 4.24
C LEU A 692 28.66 -46.34 4.69
N ALA A 693 29.11 -47.33 3.91
CA ALA A 693 30.37 -48.05 4.16
C ALA A 693 31.59 -47.10 4.05
N ALA A 694 31.62 -46.24 3.03
CA ALA A 694 32.65 -45.20 2.89
C ALA A 694 32.58 -44.15 4.00
N PHE A 695 31.38 -43.78 4.45
CA PHE A 695 31.12 -42.88 5.58
C PHE A 695 31.61 -43.50 6.90
N GLY A 696 31.54 -44.79 7.05
CA GLY A 696 32.09 -45.57 8.19
C GLY A 696 31.03 -46.23 9.09
N CYS A 697 29.76 -45.94 8.91
CA CYS A 697 28.65 -46.56 9.67
C CYS A 697 27.30 -46.30 9.00
N GLY A 698 26.26 -47.03 9.44
CA GLY A 698 24.86 -46.59 9.21
C GLY A 698 24.45 -45.48 10.17
N ILE A 699 23.27 -44.92 9.96
CA ILE A 699 22.77 -43.75 10.69
C ILE A 699 21.43 -44.08 11.31
N GLU A 700 21.28 -43.90 12.60
CA GLU A 700 19.96 -43.92 13.26
C GLU A 700 19.54 -42.49 13.71
N VAL A 701 18.40 -42.00 13.21
CA VAL A 701 17.83 -40.70 13.55
C VAL A 701 16.53 -40.93 14.27
N THR A 702 16.43 -40.43 15.51
CA THR A 702 15.20 -40.49 16.32
C THR A 702 14.66 -39.09 16.57
N LEU A 703 13.39 -38.91 16.32
CA LEU A 703 12.65 -37.64 16.45
C LEU A 703 11.73 -37.66 17.65
N LEU A 704 11.59 -36.50 18.32
CA LEU A 704 10.57 -36.24 19.33
C LEU A 704 10.00 -34.83 19.12
N SER A 705 8.68 -34.73 18.92
CA SER A 705 7.93 -33.50 18.97
C SER A 705 6.96 -33.56 20.17
N ALA A 706 7.26 -32.81 21.22
CA ALA A 706 6.40 -32.77 22.43
C ALA A 706 5.21 -31.82 22.25
N ILE A 707 4.92 -31.34 21.07
CA ILE A 707 3.79 -30.46 20.72
C ILE A 707 3.08 -30.98 19.48
N PRO A 708 1.75 -30.78 19.41
CA PRO A 708 0.98 -31.23 18.24
C PRO A 708 1.41 -30.57 16.94
N ALA A 709 1.35 -31.30 15.84
CA ALA A 709 1.50 -30.75 14.51
C ALA A 709 0.37 -29.72 14.25
N GLY A 710 0.67 -28.65 13.47
CA GLY A 710 -0.30 -27.58 13.19
C GLY A 710 -0.59 -26.68 14.41
N SER A 711 0.31 -26.64 15.37
CA SER A 711 0.18 -25.84 16.62
C SER A 711 0.35 -24.32 16.43
N GLY A 712 0.82 -23.86 15.26
CA GLY A 712 1.11 -22.46 14.98
C GLY A 712 2.45 -21.95 15.52
N LEU A 713 3.25 -22.79 16.18
CA LEU A 713 4.53 -22.42 16.80
C LEU A 713 5.77 -22.70 15.94
N GLY A 714 5.62 -22.89 14.62
CA GLY A 714 6.72 -23.20 13.71
C GLY A 714 7.29 -24.61 13.84
N THR A 715 6.48 -25.56 14.31
CA THR A 715 6.91 -26.91 14.69
C THR A 715 7.64 -27.65 13.57
N SER A 716 7.13 -27.62 12.35
CA SER A 716 7.70 -28.36 11.19
C SER A 716 9.08 -27.84 10.84
N SER A 717 9.21 -26.52 10.64
CA SER A 717 10.45 -25.84 10.27
C SER A 717 11.53 -26.00 11.36
N LEU A 718 11.11 -25.90 12.62
CA LEU A 718 12.04 -26.01 13.75
C LEU A 718 12.46 -27.44 14.01
N LEU A 719 11.60 -28.43 13.77
CA LEU A 719 12.00 -29.82 13.77
C LEU A 719 13.01 -30.09 12.66
N ALA A 720 12.78 -29.55 11.46
CA ALA A 720 13.73 -29.64 10.34
C ALA A 720 15.08 -29.00 10.68
N SER A 721 15.09 -27.81 11.30
CA SER A 721 16.33 -27.16 11.76
C SER A 721 17.05 -28.00 12.83
N THR A 722 16.30 -28.64 13.74
CA THR A 722 16.88 -29.50 14.77
C THR A 722 17.53 -30.75 14.19
N VAL A 723 16.88 -31.35 13.20
CA VAL A 723 17.41 -32.50 12.45
C VAL A 723 18.66 -32.13 11.67
N LEU A 724 18.60 -31.02 10.89
CA LEU A 724 19.76 -30.52 10.12
C LEU A 724 20.92 -30.15 11.06
N GLY A 725 20.68 -29.54 12.19
CA GLY A 725 21.70 -29.19 13.18
C GLY A 725 22.37 -30.46 13.76
N ALA A 726 21.58 -31.47 14.12
CA ALA A 726 22.10 -32.72 14.65
C ALA A 726 22.90 -33.53 13.56
N ILE A 727 22.39 -33.59 12.33
CA ILE A 727 23.09 -34.22 11.18
C ILE A 727 24.34 -33.42 10.83
N ASN A 728 24.31 -32.07 10.85
CA ASN A 728 25.47 -31.23 10.64
C ASN A 728 26.66 -31.63 11.56
N ASP A 729 26.38 -31.74 12.85
CA ASP A 729 27.37 -32.11 13.84
C ASP A 729 27.84 -33.56 13.69
N PHE A 730 26.90 -34.50 13.45
CA PHE A 730 27.18 -35.92 13.25
C PHE A 730 28.02 -36.17 12.00
N CYS A 731 27.77 -35.42 10.92
CA CYS A 731 28.41 -35.57 9.62
C CYS A 731 29.59 -34.59 9.38
N GLY A 732 29.95 -33.77 10.34
CA GLY A 732 31.05 -32.80 10.26
C GLY A 732 30.94 -31.82 9.10
N LEU A 733 29.72 -31.31 8.77
CA LEU A 733 29.44 -30.45 7.62
C LEU A 733 29.84 -28.98 7.83
N MET A 734 30.06 -28.59 9.09
CA MET A 734 30.56 -27.26 9.47
C MET A 734 29.61 -26.11 9.15
N TRP A 735 28.30 -26.36 9.07
CA TRP A 735 27.27 -25.31 8.91
C TRP A 735 27.09 -24.50 10.20
N ASP A 736 27.10 -23.20 10.08
CA ASP A 736 26.69 -22.32 11.17
C ASP A 736 25.15 -22.23 11.29
N LYS A 737 24.66 -21.49 12.28
CA LYS A 737 23.19 -21.34 12.48
C LYS A 737 22.50 -20.68 11.30
N ASN A 738 23.16 -19.75 10.59
CA ASN A 738 22.57 -19.08 9.44
C ASN A 738 22.45 -20.08 8.27
N GLU A 739 23.49 -20.87 8.02
CA GLU A 739 23.46 -21.91 6.98
C GLU A 739 22.42 -22.99 7.29
N ILE A 740 22.27 -23.40 8.55
CA ILE A 740 21.18 -24.31 8.96
C ILE A 740 19.83 -23.69 8.66
N GLY A 741 19.63 -22.40 8.94
CA GLY A 741 18.40 -21.68 8.62
C GLY A 741 18.11 -21.63 7.11
N ARG A 742 19.10 -21.30 6.28
CA ARG A 742 18.99 -21.32 4.81
C ARG A 742 18.62 -22.71 4.29
N ARG A 743 19.30 -23.76 4.77
CA ARG A 743 19.02 -25.15 4.38
C ARG A 743 17.65 -25.63 4.87
N THR A 744 17.20 -25.14 5.99
CA THR A 744 15.81 -25.40 6.46
C THR A 744 14.79 -24.80 5.51
N LEU A 745 14.99 -23.56 5.05
CA LEU A 745 14.12 -22.94 4.04
C LEU A 745 14.09 -23.76 2.75
N VAL A 746 15.25 -24.21 2.28
CA VAL A 746 15.35 -25.10 1.09
C VAL A 746 14.64 -26.43 1.32
N LEU A 747 14.84 -27.06 2.49
CA LEU A 747 14.15 -28.31 2.86
C LEU A 747 12.62 -28.14 2.78
N GLU A 748 12.10 -27.05 3.31
CA GLU A 748 10.66 -26.77 3.26
C GLU A 748 10.17 -26.54 1.83
N GLN A 749 10.96 -25.86 0.98
CA GLN A 749 10.63 -25.71 -0.45
C GLN A 749 10.63 -27.07 -1.19
N LEU A 750 11.46 -28.02 -0.78
CA LEU A 750 11.45 -29.37 -1.33
C LEU A 750 10.20 -30.17 -0.91
N LEU A 751 9.69 -29.95 0.30
CA LEU A 751 8.54 -30.68 0.86
C LEU A 751 7.17 -30.03 0.58
N THR A 752 7.12 -28.71 0.44
CA THR A 752 5.86 -27.94 0.37
C THR A 752 5.91 -26.85 -0.71
N THR A 753 4.82 -26.13 -0.86
CA THR A 753 4.72 -24.97 -1.78
C THR A 753 5.31 -23.67 -1.23
N GLY A 754 5.98 -23.72 -0.09
CA GLY A 754 6.77 -22.62 0.43
C GLY A 754 6.15 -21.83 1.57
N GLY A 755 6.80 -21.84 2.73
CA GLY A 755 6.63 -20.88 3.82
C GLY A 755 7.69 -19.79 3.76
N GLY A 756 7.59 -18.81 4.67
CA GLY A 756 8.61 -17.82 4.92
C GLY A 756 9.78 -18.35 5.75
N TRP A 757 10.73 -17.47 6.03
CA TRP A 757 11.93 -17.79 6.80
C TRP A 757 11.80 -17.55 8.32
N GLN A 758 10.70 -17.00 8.79
CA GLN A 758 10.53 -16.60 10.19
C GLN A 758 10.58 -17.80 11.16
N ASP A 759 10.07 -18.95 10.75
CA ASP A 759 9.89 -20.11 11.62
C ASP A 759 11.23 -20.62 12.10
N GLN A 760 12.10 -21.00 11.18
CA GLN A 760 13.41 -21.55 11.48
C GLN A 760 14.30 -20.56 12.22
N PHE A 761 14.43 -19.31 11.75
CA PHE A 761 15.25 -18.30 12.44
C PHE A 761 14.66 -17.85 13.77
N GLY A 762 13.34 -17.96 13.94
CA GLY A 762 12.63 -17.63 15.19
C GLY A 762 13.04 -18.52 16.36
N GLY A 763 13.22 -19.82 16.14
CA GLY A 763 13.63 -20.75 17.19
C GLY A 763 15.11 -21.14 17.15
N LEU A 764 15.74 -21.09 15.96
CA LEU A 764 17.18 -21.36 15.81
C LEU A 764 18.04 -20.39 16.62
N LEU A 765 17.62 -19.14 16.72
CA LEU A 765 18.25 -18.07 17.46
C LEU A 765 17.49 -17.81 18.78
N GLN A 766 18.22 -17.44 19.83
CA GLN A 766 17.65 -17.21 21.16
C GLN A 766 16.83 -15.91 21.27
N GLY A 767 16.11 -15.79 22.40
CA GLY A 767 15.55 -14.54 22.92
C GLY A 767 14.52 -13.89 22.03
N ILE A 768 14.45 -12.56 22.15
CA ILE A 768 13.58 -11.69 21.35
C ILE A 768 14.42 -11.00 20.29
N LYS A 769 13.94 -10.98 19.07
CA LYS A 769 14.71 -10.42 17.96
C LYS A 769 13.83 -9.92 16.84
N LEU A 770 14.28 -8.84 16.22
CA LEU A 770 13.82 -8.38 14.91
C LEU A 770 14.69 -9.05 13.84
N LEU A 771 14.05 -9.76 12.93
CA LEU A 771 14.63 -10.39 11.77
C LEU A 771 14.26 -9.57 10.54
N GLN A 772 15.24 -9.18 9.73
CA GLN A 772 15.03 -8.34 8.54
C GLN A 772 15.79 -8.89 7.34
N THR A 773 15.11 -8.99 6.19
CA THR A 773 15.76 -9.32 4.90
C THR A 773 15.70 -8.15 3.92
N GLY A 774 16.65 -8.11 3.00
CA GLY A 774 16.58 -7.27 1.82
C GLY A 774 15.75 -7.91 0.70
N LYS A 775 15.62 -7.18 -0.41
CA LYS A 775 15.02 -7.68 -1.66
C LYS A 775 15.93 -8.76 -2.30
N GLY A 776 15.34 -9.65 -3.08
CA GLY A 776 16.04 -10.67 -3.85
C GLY A 776 15.87 -12.08 -3.31
N PHE A 777 16.39 -13.08 -4.03
CA PHE A 777 16.25 -14.49 -3.70
C PHE A 777 17.17 -14.95 -2.55
N ASP A 778 18.21 -14.18 -2.21
CA ASP A 778 19.05 -14.46 -1.04
C ASP A 778 18.37 -13.92 0.23
N GLN A 779 17.57 -14.79 0.85
CA GLN A 779 16.80 -14.51 2.05
C GLN A 779 17.57 -14.92 3.30
N ASN A 780 18.61 -14.14 3.64
CA ASN A 780 19.42 -14.32 4.85
C ASN A 780 19.14 -13.18 5.84
N PRO A 781 18.35 -13.40 6.92
CA PRO A 781 17.94 -12.33 7.81
C PRO A 781 19.08 -11.72 8.62
N VAL A 782 19.15 -10.41 8.65
CA VAL A 782 19.92 -9.65 9.65
C VAL A 782 19.15 -9.66 10.97
N VAL A 783 19.86 -9.95 12.05
CA VAL A 783 19.26 -10.11 13.39
C VAL A 783 19.58 -8.92 14.26
N ARG A 784 18.54 -8.35 14.89
CA ARG A 784 18.65 -7.32 15.91
C ARG A 784 18.00 -7.82 17.19
N TRP A 785 18.81 -8.14 18.21
CA TRP A 785 18.29 -8.57 19.50
C TRP A 785 17.64 -7.42 20.25
N LEU A 786 16.57 -7.75 20.98
CA LEU A 786 15.75 -6.85 21.75
C LEU A 786 15.88 -7.11 23.25
N PRO A 787 15.64 -6.09 24.12
CA PRO A 787 15.59 -6.29 25.56
C PRO A 787 14.56 -7.35 25.95
N SER A 788 14.91 -8.17 26.93
CA SER A 788 14.03 -9.23 27.43
C SER A 788 13.22 -8.86 28.68
N SER A 789 13.43 -7.67 29.26
CA SER A 789 12.82 -7.20 30.48
C SER A 789 11.31 -7.36 30.55
N LEU A 790 10.61 -6.97 29.46
CA LEU A 790 9.15 -7.10 29.36
C LEU A 790 8.62 -8.54 29.39
N TYR A 791 9.50 -9.55 29.30
CA TYR A 791 9.16 -10.98 29.36
C TYR A 791 9.76 -11.72 30.54
N THR A 792 10.79 -11.15 31.18
CA THR A 792 11.55 -11.85 32.22
C THR A 792 11.33 -11.28 33.63
N GLN A 793 11.00 -9.98 33.71
CA GLN A 793 10.67 -9.37 35.02
C GLN A 793 9.39 -10.02 35.59
N PRO A 794 9.35 -10.33 36.89
CA PRO A 794 8.24 -11.11 37.48
C PRO A 794 6.84 -10.53 37.24
N GLU A 795 6.71 -9.22 37.27
CA GLU A 795 5.44 -8.50 37.06
C GLU A 795 4.91 -8.68 35.62
N TYR A 796 5.78 -8.58 34.62
CA TYR A 796 5.40 -8.74 33.22
C TYR A 796 5.31 -10.21 32.82
N ARG A 797 6.22 -11.06 33.32
CA ARG A 797 6.22 -12.48 33.00
C ARG A 797 4.89 -13.16 33.32
N ALA A 798 4.25 -12.79 34.44
CA ALA A 798 2.96 -13.32 34.84
C ALA A 798 1.80 -12.95 33.86
N CYS A 799 1.96 -11.88 33.10
CA CYS A 799 0.96 -11.38 32.15
C CYS A 799 1.00 -12.08 30.78
N HIS A 800 2.08 -12.81 30.47
CA HIS A 800 2.19 -13.57 29.22
C HIS A 800 1.59 -14.96 29.41
N LEU A 801 0.51 -15.24 28.68
CA LEU A 801 -0.21 -16.50 28.77
C LEU A 801 -0.19 -17.22 27.41
N LEU A 802 0.00 -18.54 27.47
CA LEU A 802 -0.08 -19.41 26.30
C LEU A 802 -1.13 -20.50 26.56
N TYR A 803 -2.12 -20.57 25.69
CA TYR A 803 -3.24 -21.52 25.81
C TYR A 803 -3.38 -22.36 24.55
N TYR A 804 -3.27 -23.68 24.68
CA TYR A 804 -3.57 -24.61 23.60
C TYR A 804 -5.08 -24.74 23.43
N THR A 805 -5.60 -24.37 22.27
CA THR A 805 -7.05 -24.37 22.00
C THR A 805 -7.62 -25.77 21.75
N GLY A 806 -6.77 -26.75 21.45
CA GLY A 806 -7.16 -28.09 21.05
C GLY A 806 -7.75 -28.17 19.64
N ILE A 807 -7.68 -27.07 18.86
CA ILE A 807 -8.08 -27.00 17.47
C ILE A 807 -6.81 -27.08 16.60
N THR A 808 -6.81 -27.95 15.61
CA THR A 808 -5.74 -28.04 14.62
C THR A 808 -6.30 -27.76 13.23
N ARG A 809 -5.61 -26.93 12.45
CA ARG A 809 -6.00 -26.60 11.07
C ARG A 809 -4.86 -26.87 10.10
N THR A 810 -5.23 -27.27 8.87
CA THR A 810 -4.26 -27.45 7.80
C THR A 810 -3.98 -26.10 7.13
N ALA A 811 -2.84 -25.49 7.40
CA ALA A 811 -2.43 -24.16 6.89
C ALA A 811 -2.18 -24.11 5.37
N LYS A 812 -2.05 -25.24 4.67
CA LYS A 812 -1.62 -25.32 3.26
C LYS A 812 -2.48 -24.55 2.25
N LYS A 813 -3.81 -24.59 2.39
CA LYS A 813 -4.70 -23.91 1.45
C LYS A 813 -4.67 -22.39 1.61
N ILE A 814 -4.57 -21.89 2.83
CA ILE A 814 -4.49 -20.45 3.15
C ILE A 814 -3.20 -19.88 2.62
N LEU A 815 -2.07 -20.55 2.89
CA LEU A 815 -0.76 -20.11 2.41
C LEU A 815 -0.74 -19.95 0.88
N ALA A 816 -1.26 -20.95 0.15
CA ALA A 816 -1.29 -20.91 -1.30
C ALA A 816 -2.14 -19.74 -1.85
N GLU A 817 -3.28 -19.44 -1.21
CA GLU A 817 -4.15 -18.35 -1.63
C GLU A 817 -3.51 -16.97 -1.39
N ILE A 818 -2.90 -16.75 -0.23
CA ILE A 818 -2.19 -15.50 0.09
C ILE A 818 -0.99 -15.32 -0.86
N VAL A 819 -0.18 -16.36 -1.07
CA VAL A 819 0.97 -16.31 -1.99
C VAL A 819 0.53 -16.03 -3.43
N ARG A 820 -0.60 -16.60 -3.86
CA ARG A 820 -1.20 -16.33 -5.17
C ARG A 820 -1.54 -14.85 -5.34
N ARG A 821 -2.20 -14.23 -4.35
CA ARG A 821 -2.52 -12.80 -4.36
C ARG A 821 -1.27 -11.92 -4.37
N MET A 822 -0.22 -12.32 -3.65
CA MET A 822 1.09 -11.66 -3.73
C MET A 822 1.72 -11.76 -5.13
N PHE A 823 1.64 -12.91 -5.81
CA PHE A 823 2.11 -13.08 -7.19
C PHE A 823 1.37 -12.19 -8.18
N LEU A 824 0.09 -11.92 -7.92
CA LEU A 824 -0.74 -11.02 -8.72
C LEU A 824 -0.54 -9.55 -8.36
N ASN A 825 0.34 -9.21 -7.44
CA ASN A 825 0.53 -7.84 -6.93
C ASN A 825 -0.80 -7.19 -6.51
N GLN A 826 -1.74 -7.94 -5.93
CA GLN A 826 -3.04 -7.37 -5.56
C GLN A 826 -2.85 -6.15 -4.65
N HIS A 827 -3.50 -5.04 -5.02
CA HIS A 827 -3.31 -3.72 -4.39
C HIS A 827 -3.50 -3.75 -2.87
N ASP A 828 -4.64 -4.25 -2.43
CA ASP A 828 -5.02 -4.25 -1.00
C ASP A 828 -4.12 -5.18 -0.18
N GLU A 829 -3.72 -6.32 -0.75
CA GLU A 829 -2.80 -7.28 -0.14
C GLU A 829 -1.42 -6.67 0.09
N LEU A 830 -0.83 -6.06 -0.94
CA LEU A 830 0.49 -5.44 -0.83
C LEU A 830 0.47 -4.22 0.10
N ALA A 831 -0.59 -3.41 0.09
CA ALA A 831 -0.76 -2.28 0.99
C ALA A 831 -0.80 -2.73 2.45
N LEU A 832 -1.55 -3.80 2.75
CA LEU A 832 -1.62 -4.39 4.10
C LEU A 832 -0.28 -4.95 4.55
N LEU A 833 0.43 -5.67 3.69
CA LEU A 833 1.76 -6.23 4.01
C LEU A 833 2.79 -5.12 4.28
N ARG A 834 2.76 -4.02 3.54
CA ARG A 834 3.59 -2.84 3.82
C ARG A 834 3.25 -2.21 5.17
N GLU A 835 1.96 -2.11 5.51
CA GLU A 835 1.53 -1.66 6.83
C GLU A 835 2.03 -2.60 7.94
N MET A 836 1.94 -3.92 7.75
CA MET A 836 2.46 -4.93 8.70
C MET A 836 3.98 -4.80 8.87
N LYS A 837 4.70 -4.51 7.79
CA LYS A 837 6.14 -4.26 7.82
C LYS A 837 6.50 -3.01 8.62
N GLN A 838 5.75 -1.91 8.46
CA GLN A 838 5.91 -0.70 9.26
C GLN A 838 5.53 -0.93 10.73
N HIS A 839 4.41 -1.60 10.98
CA HIS A 839 3.96 -1.98 12.31
C HIS A 839 5.01 -2.79 13.10
N THR A 840 5.84 -3.57 12.40
CA THR A 840 6.96 -4.29 13.02
C THR A 840 8.00 -3.33 13.62
N ILE A 841 8.22 -2.18 12.99
CA ILE A 841 9.11 -1.15 13.52
C ILE A 841 8.50 -0.47 14.76
N ASP A 842 7.18 -0.22 14.73
CA ASP A 842 6.46 0.33 15.88
C ASP A 842 6.58 -0.62 17.10
N MET A 843 6.42 -1.92 16.89
CA MET A 843 6.61 -2.96 17.90
C MET A 843 8.06 -3.00 18.41
N PHE A 844 9.04 -2.89 17.51
CA PHE A 844 10.47 -2.82 17.86
C PHE A 844 10.73 -1.65 18.80
N GLU A 845 10.21 -0.45 18.49
CA GLU A 845 10.37 0.73 19.34
C GLU A 845 9.68 0.60 20.69
N ALA A 846 8.48 0.02 20.75
CA ALA A 846 7.77 -0.20 22.00
C ALA A 846 8.57 -1.11 22.95
N ILE A 847 9.16 -2.19 22.42
CA ILE A 847 10.00 -3.11 23.20
C ILE A 847 11.30 -2.43 23.62
N GLN A 848 11.95 -1.65 22.74
CA GLN A 848 13.19 -0.92 23.06
C GLN A 848 12.98 0.12 24.17
N ARG A 849 11.80 0.74 24.23
CA ARG A 849 11.41 1.70 25.27
C ARG A 849 10.87 1.04 26.53
N GLU A 850 10.82 -0.29 26.57
CA GLU A 850 10.24 -1.09 27.67
C GLU A 850 8.78 -0.69 27.99
N ASN A 851 8.00 -0.33 26.98
CA ASN A 851 6.60 0.06 27.11
C ASN A 851 5.68 -1.16 26.97
N PHE A 852 5.34 -1.77 28.10
CA PHE A 852 4.54 -3.00 28.17
C PHE A 852 3.12 -2.81 27.59
N ASP A 853 2.46 -1.71 27.96
CA ASP A 853 1.08 -1.45 27.51
C ASP A 853 1.01 -1.25 26.01
N GLU A 854 1.97 -0.53 25.44
CA GLU A 854 2.03 -0.30 24.00
C GLU A 854 2.36 -1.60 23.24
N MET A 855 3.33 -2.38 23.72
CA MET A 855 3.63 -3.70 23.16
C MET A 855 2.37 -4.58 23.13
N GLY A 856 1.61 -4.64 24.21
CA GLY A 856 0.35 -5.42 24.27
C GLY A 856 -0.69 -4.94 23.26
N ARG A 857 -0.90 -3.62 23.13
CA ARG A 857 -1.79 -3.02 22.13
C ARG A 857 -1.35 -3.35 20.70
N LEU A 858 -0.06 -3.31 20.43
CA LEU A 858 0.50 -3.66 19.13
C LEU A 858 0.33 -5.16 18.80
N VAL A 859 0.36 -6.07 19.79
CA VAL A 859 -0.01 -7.48 19.56
C VAL A 859 -1.47 -7.59 19.09
N ARG A 860 -2.39 -6.80 19.68
CA ARG A 860 -3.80 -6.72 19.21
C ARG A 860 -3.89 -6.23 17.78
N LYS A 861 -3.13 -5.19 17.42
CA LYS A 861 -3.07 -4.67 16.04
C LYS A 861 -2.55 -5.74 15.07
N THR A 862 -1.49 -6.48 15.43
CA THR A 862 -1.01 -7.62 14.63
C THR A 862 -2.12 -8.63 14.36
N TRP A 863 -2.93 -8.95 15.38
CA TRP A 863 -4.05 -9.88 15.24
C TRP A 863 -5.13 -9.36 14.30
N GLN A 864 -5.45 -8.08 14.36
CA GLN A 864 -6.38 -7.44 13.43
C GLN A 864 -5.87 -7.48 11.99
N GLN A 865 -4.59 -7.18 11.76
CA GLN A 865 -3.95 -7.25 10.44
C GLN A 865 -3.96 -8.69 9.88
N ASN A 866 -3.68 -9.70 10.70
CA ASN A 866 -3.75 -11.10 10.27
C ASN A 866 -5.16 -11.51 9.83
N GLN A 867 -6.20 -11.02 10.51
CA GLN A 867 -7.60 -11.28 10.15
C GLN A 867 -8.03 -10.57 8.85
N LEU A 868 -7.45 -9.40 8.56
CA LEU A 868 -7.68 -8.71 7.28
C LEU A 868 -7.02 -9.47 6.12
N LEU A 869 -5.84 -10.05 6.36
CA LEU A 869 -5.12 -10.81 5.36
C LEU A 869 -5.81 -12.14 5.03
N ASP A 870 -6.33 -12.84 6.03
CA ASP A 870 -7.07 -14.10 5.89
C ASP A 870 -8.24 -14.20 6.87
N SER A 871 -9.44 -14.25 6.34
CA SER A 871 -10.69 -14.38 7.12
C SER A 871 -10.78 -15.67 7.93
N GLY A 872 -10.05 -16.71 7.54
CA GLY A 872 -10.00 -17.98 8.23
C GLY A 872 -8.98 -18.04 9.38
N THR A 873 -8.18 -17.00 9.56
CA THR A 873 -7.20 -16.88 10.66
C THR A 873 -7.85 -16.97 12.05
N ASN A 874 -9.07 -16.44 12.21
CA ASN A 874 -9.82 -16.44 13.48
C ASN A 874 -11.06 -17.33 13.41
N PRO A 875 -10.99 -18.62 13.80
CA PRO A 875 -12.16 -19.49 13.86
C PRO A 875 -13.22 -18.99 14.87
N ALA A 876 -14.48 -19.27 14.59
CA ALA A 876 -15.59 -18.82 15.42
C ALA A 876 -15.46 -19.25 16.90
N GLU A 877 -14.92 -20.45 17.13
CA GLU A 877 -14.68 -20.98 18.48
C GLU A 877 -13.62 -20.15 19.22
N VAL A 878 -12.54 -19.73 18.54
CA VAL A 878 -11.50 -18.87 19.12
C VAL A 878 -12.05 -17.47 19.34
N ALA A 879 -12.81 -16.93 18.40
CA ALA A 879 -13.46 -15.62 18.52
C ALA A 879 -14.38 -15.56 19.75
N ARG A 880 -15.13 -16.66 20.02
CA ARG A 880 -15.95 -16.79 21.22
C ARG A 880 -15.11 -16.80 22.51
N LEU A 881 -13.96 -17.51 22.54
CA LEU A 881 -13.09 -17.51 23.70
C LEU A 881 -12.49 -16.14 23.96
N THR A 882 -11.99 -15.49 22.93
CA THR A 882 -11.35 -14.17 23.05
C THR A 882 -12.36 -13.10 23.46
N SER A 883 -13.62 -13.19 23.07
CA SER A 883 -14.66 -12.26 23.53
C SER A 883 -14.93 -12.32 25.03
N LEU A 884 -14.68 -13.47 25.69
CA LEU A 884 -14.83 -13.61 27.16
C LEU A 884 -13.72 -12.93 27.97
N ILE A 885 -12.61 -12.62 27.35
CA ILE A 885 -11.39 -12.12 28.02
C ILE A 885 -10.88 -10.81 27.43
N ASP A 886 -11.59 -10.23 26.47
CA ASP A 886 -11.14 -9.06 25.72
C ASP A 886 -10.84 -7.85 26.61
N ASP A 887 -11.69 -7.63 27.60
CA ASP A 887 -11.54 -6.56 28.59
C ASP A 887 -10.39 -6.78 29.59
N LEU A 888 -9.85 -7.99 29.70
CA LEU A 888 -8.72 -8.35 30.56
C LEU A 888 -7.37 -8.36 29.84
N CYS A 889 -7.38 -8.30 28.50
CA CYS A 889 -6.17 -8.35 27.68
C CYS A 889 -5.80 -6.97 27.09
N LEU A 890 -4.51 -6.65 27.05
CA LEU A 890 -3.96 -5.61 26.17
C LEU A 890 -4.03 -6.08 24.72
N GLY A 891 -3.65 -7.32 24.48
CA GLY A 891 -3.71 -7.96 23.16
C GLY A 891 -3.62 -9.47 23.22
N TYR A 892 -3.97 -10.12 22.13
CA TYR A 892 -3.83 -11.56 21.95
C TYR A 892 -3.77 -11.89 20.45
N LYS A 893 -3.23 -13.06 20.12
CA LYS A 893 -3.20 -13.58 18.75
C LYS A 893 -2.98 -15.08 18.69
N LEU A 894 -3.33 -15.71 17.58
CA LEU A 894 -2.82 -17.03 17.22
C LEU A 894 -1.49 -16.85 16.47
N PRO A 895 -0.37 -17.44 16.90
CA PRO A 895 0.91 -17.38 16.19
C PRO A 895 0.87 -18.05 14.80
N GLY A 896 1.75 -17.58 13.90
CA GLY A 896 1.83 -18.07 12.54
C GLY A 896 0.60 -17.71 11.71
N ALA A 897 0.13 -18.64 10.88
CA ALA A 897 -1.04 -18.43 10.01
C ALA A 897 -2.39 -18.40 10.75
N GLY A 898 -2.42 -18.69 12.05
CA GLY A 898 -3.66 -18.76 12.81
C GLY A 898 -4.52 -19.98 12.49
N GLY A 899 -5.84 -19.85 12.68
CA GLY A 899 -6.80 -20.93 12.39
C GLY A 899 -6.90 -22.01 13.47
N GLY A 900 -6.15 -21.89 14.57
CA GLY A 900 -6.09 -22.83 15.70
C GLY A 900 -4.72 -22.91 16.33
N GLY A 901 -4.44 -23.98 17.06
CA GLY A 901 -3.18 -24.17 17.78
C GLY A 901 -3.14 -23.43 19.11
N TYR A 902 -2.10 -22.67 19.35
CA TYR A 902 -1.91 -21.91 20.57
C TYR A 902 -2.45 -20.49 20.45
N LEU A 903 -3.09 -20.00 21.51
CA LEU A 903 -3.49 -18.60 21.70
C LEU A 903 -2.48 -17.94 22.65
N TYR A 904 -1.75 -16.96 22.15
CA TYR A 904 -0.86 -16.11 22.95
C TYR A 904 -1.63 -14.87 23.40
N MET A 905 -1.55 -14.52 24.68
CA MET A 905 -2.26 -13.41 25.31
C MET A 905 -1.31 -12.57 26.16
N VAL A 906 -1.52 -11.26 26.13
CA VAL A 906 -0.88 -10.28 27.02
C VAL A 906 -1.97 -9.69 27.91
N ALA A 907 -2.02 -10.12 29.16
CA ALA A 907 -2.95 -9.60 30.15
C ALA A 907 -2.56 -8.18 30.59
N LYS A 908 -3.53 -7.40 31.07
CA LYS A 908 -3.31 -6.02 31.53
C LYS A 908 -2.39 -5.97 32.78
N ASP A 909 -2.54 -6.95 33.66
CA ASP A 909 -1.79 -7.09 34.87
C ASP A 909 -1.85 -8.55 35.39
N PRO A 910 -1.09 -8.94 36.45
CA PRO A 910 -1.11 -10.30 37.00
C PRO A 910 -2.48 -10.75 37.51
N GLU A 911 -3.32 -9.85 38.03
CA GLU A 911 -4.68 -10.17 38.50
C GLU A 911 -5.58 -10.52 37.31
N ALA A 912 -5.55 -9.73 36.22
CA ALA A 912 -6.23 -10.03 34.98
C ALA A 912 -5.77 -11.38 34.38
N ALA A 913 -4.47 -11.69 34.43
CA ALA A 913 -3.93 -12.98 34.02
C ALA A 913 -4.51 -14.16 34.80
N ALA A 914 -4.66 -14.02 36.14
CA ALA A 914 -5.28 -15.05 36.99
C ALA A 914 -6.76 -15.24 36.63
N ARG A 915 -7.50 -14.17 36.40
CA ARG A 915 -8.92 -14.20 35.95
C ARG A 915 -9.08 -14.84 34.58
N ILE A 916 -8.22 -14.52 33.59
CA ILE A 916 -8.21 -15.17 32.29
C ILE A 916 -8.03 -16.67 32.42
N LYS A 917 -7.07 -17.11 33.25
CA LYS A 917 -6.85 -18.55 33.51
C LYS A 917 -8.10 -19.24 34.07
N GLN A 918 -8.81 -18.59 34.98
CA GLN A 918 -10.06 -19.12 35.54
C GLN A 918 -11.15 -19.21 34.46
N ILE A 919 -11.44 -18.12 33.72
CA ILE A 919 -12.47 -18.06 32.70
C ILE A 919 -12.25 -19.13 31.63
N LEU A 920 -11.02 -19.27 31.10
CA LEU A 920 -10.74 -20.23 30.04
C LEU A 920 -10.72 -21.68 30.52
N ARG A 921 -10.44 -21.95 31.81
CA ARG A 921 -10.60 -23.28 32.39
C ARG A 921 -12.06 -23.68 32.54
N GLU A 922 -12.95 -22.74 32.85
CA GLU A 922 -14.40 -22.95 32.96
C GLU A 922 -15.08 -23.06 31.60
N ASN A 923 -14.49 -22.45 30.52
CA ASN A 923 -15.04 -22.40 29.18
C ASN A 923 -14.17 -23.15 28.15
N ARG A 924 -13.67 -24.35 28.49
CA ARG A 924 -12.84 -25.14 27.57
C ARG A 924 -13.56 -25.48 26.28
N LEU A 925 -12.88 -25.33 25.16
CA LEU A 925 -13.42 -25.72 23.84
C LEU A 925 -13.53 -27.23 23.68
N ASN A 926 -12.60 -27.97 24.27
CA ASN A 926 -12.54 -29.44 24.17
C ASN A 926 -11.64 -30.00 25.30
N ALA A 927 -11.53 -31.32 25.37
CA ALA A 927 -10.77 -32.02 26.41
C ALA A 927 -9.24 -31.76 26.35
N ASN A 928 -8.72 -31.38 25.19
CA ASN A 928 -7.27 -31.12 24.98
C ASN A 928 -6.87 -29.69 25.32
N ALA A 929 -7.85 -28.77 25.41
CA ALA A 929 -7.59 -27.35 25.65
C ALA A 929 -6.99 -27.12 27.07
N ARG A 930 -5.85 -26.42 27.13
CA ARG A 930 -5.09 -26.23 28.38
C ARG A 930 -4.11 -25.08 28.32
N PHE A 931 -3.77 -24.50 29.47
CA PHE A 931 -2.62 -23.60 29.60
C PHE A 931 -1.31 -24.39 29.53
N VAL A 932 -0.29 -23.75 28.96
CA VAL A 932 1.10 -24.26 28.93
C VAL A 932 2.01 -23.13 29.39
N ASP A 933 2.93 -23.46 30.30
CA ASP A 933 3.91 -22.49 30.77
C ASP A 933 4.92 -22.21 29.68
N MET A 934 5.18 -20.92 29.44
CA MET A 934 6.17 -20.45 28.47
C MET A 934 7.28 -19.66 29.15
N SER A 935 8.49 -19.80 28.65
CA SER A 935 9.63 -18.97 29.01
C SER A 935 10.50 -18.68 27.81
N LEU A 936 11.18 -17.53 27.81
CA LEU A 936 12.16 -17.24 26.75
C LEU A 936 13.30 -18.26 26.78
N SER A 937 13.68 -18.74 25.58
CA SER A 937 14.90 -19.55 25.44
C SER A 937 16.11 -18.63 25.32
N ASP A 938 17.11 -18.85 26.17
CA ASP A 938 18.37 -18.12 26.17
C ASP A 938 19.46 -18.74 25.25
N LYS A 939 19.16 -19.85 24.60
CA LYS A 939 20.12 -20.62 23.80
C LYS A 939 19.73 -20.85 22.33
N GLY A 940 18.42 -20.88 22.02
CA GLY A 940 17.94 -21.29 20.70
C GLY A 940 18.26 -22.75 20.44
N LEU A 941 18.62 -23.10 19.20
CA LEU A 941 19.07 -24.45 18.83
C LEU A 941 20.34 -24.81 19.58
N GLN A 942 20.29 -25.95 20.27
CA GLN A 942 21.41 -26.53 21.01
C GLN A 942 21.76 -27.90 20.41
N ILE A 943 23.04 -28.11 20.16
CA ILE A 943 23.57 -29.40 19.74
C ILE A 943 24.63 -29.82 20.79
N SER A 944 24.53 -31.04 21.28
CA SER A 944 25.45 -31.61 22.25
C SER A 944 25.75 -33.08 21.93
N ARG A 945 26.88 -33.58 22.42
CA ARG A 945 27.27 -34.98 22.31
C ARG A 945 27.32 -35.64 23.70
N SER A 946 26.97 -36.94 23.77
CA SER A 946 27.09 -37.71 25.02
C SER A 946 28.51 -38.07 25.28
#